data_839ea49d3d088cc94983619e20cc3255
#
_entry.id   839ea49d3d088cc94983619e20cc3255
#
_cell.length_a   1.000
_cell.length_b   1.000
_cell.length_c   1.000
_cell.angle_alpha   90.00
_cell.angle_beta   90.00
_cell.angle_gamma   90.00
#
_symmetry.space_group_name_H-M   'P 1'
#
loop_
_entity.id
_entity.type
_entity.pdbx_description
1 polymer ?
#
loop_
_entity_poly.entity_id
_entity_poly.type
_entity_poly.pdbx_seq_one_letter_code
_entity_poly.pdbx_strand_id
1 'polypeptide(L)'
;MNGLEILESELNALLAAVRASGAADATEAKLVEAAEAVHYRRAADENAVIALLAETVRAAKPPILETAWEEAWGNLFSHLVEIVLGSANRSRIVIPRLFGGEIPQAAADERVLCVNPGSTSTKLALYRGLELAAADEVHLPPDYPDSIENRAASIVEWTRARGVGDGELTGIACRGGFVAPVPTGTYEVCPEMTEDLERPRIAHASNMAIPIGLRLREIFKGGERLLITTTDPVASDEMETLARMTGVRRLLRDGSGAHYLNHRAVHRLVSSLLGASDAELTTIGAHMGGGISILRHVEGRVTDLVNAFSGVASANRSGNIPLDVLLRAIDEGEMSLHELKRYLFKMGGLIDLAGTNDFRALLHFRDAGAVTRQREKIELVVDFLARNVAGAVMQLAAIETPIDVVILTGGLSRSAEFVGRIKRKLYPYFPVVVVPGAIEHEALVAGHFRARLRPAETKGYVRERDALRRTRSDERVLVETEIFTHPQLRKKENAPVTSLDEIVYLARSMVAKGAAPRIAIVGAENEDAVVAAKQANEEGRYPIAKFLLVGDFYEVSKLAWEYDIKVDGDNYRIVDTDSPVERAIALVAAGEADLLMKGGVKTEEVMRGALRYLKESGRLEKGRIYSHVGIFQVPTYPKLLTVTDAAVNPAPDREMKRKIIENALRILRYLNITKPKIAIISAVETRNPSVESSMLAGDLAEEYRGRDDCVVEGPLSLDVAIDPRSAAEKGYKGEIRGNADMLLMPDIESGNVVYKTLTVSSGAYLAGVVVGGGIPIILTSRGDSSRSKLVSISLACIVAMKQGGFGGGTP
;
A
#
# COMPACT_ATOMS: atom_id res chain seq x y z
N MET A 1 8.74 9.49 -46.98
CA MET A 1 7.42 10.03 -47.39
C MET A 1 7.15 11.32 -46.65
N ASN A 2 6.63 12.34 -47.30
CA ASN A 2 6.24 13.58 -46.65
C ASN A 2 5.02 13.31 -45.74
N GLY A 3 4.86 13.99 -44.60
CA GLY A 3 3.75 13.74 -43.68
C GLY A 3 2.34 13.75 -44.30
N LEU A 4 2.18 14.58 -45.37
CA LEU A 4 0.97 14.63 -46.16
C LEU A 4 0.70 13.37 -47.00
N GLU A 5 1.76 12.72 -47.52
CA GLU A 5 1.61 11.46 -48.29
C GLU A 5 1.20 10.29 -47.38
N ILE A 6 1.68 10.26 -46.15
CA ILE A 6 1.27 9.26 -45.15
C ILE A 6 -0.19 9.48 -44.81
N LEU A 7 -0.60 10.72 -44.55
CA LEU A 7 -1.96 11.07 -44.21
C LEU A 7 -2.96 10.72 -45.31
N GLU A 8 -2.61 11.00 -46.56
CA GLU A 8 -3.44 10.63 -47.73
C GLU A 8 -3.56 9.10 -47.85
N SER A 9 -2.46 8.37 -47.62
CA SER A 9 -2.49 6.90 -47.59
C SER A 9 -3.41 6.35 -46.52
N GLU A 10 -3.38 6.90 -45.29
CA GLU A 10 -4.21 6.45 -44.19
C GLU A 10 -5.68 6.81 -44.37
N LEU A 11 -5.98 8.00 -44.89
CA LEU A 11 -7.36 8.38 -45.27
C LEU A 11 -7.96 7.43 -46.34
N ASN A 12 -7.17 7.07 -47.37
CA ASN A 12 -7.57 6.12 -48.39
C ASN A 12 -7.76 4.71 -47.83
N ALA A 13 -6.87 4.26 -46.88
CA ALA A 13 -7.03 2.97 -46.21
C ALA A 13 -8.32 2.92 -45.37
N LEU A 14 -8.62 3.98 -44.61
CA LEU A 14 -9.85 4.07 -43.84
C LEU A 14 -11.09 4.13 -44.75
N LEU A 15 -11.04 4.88 -45.86
CA LEU A 15 -12.10 4.92 -46.83
C LEU A 15 -12.38 3.53 -47.44
N ALA A 16 -11.32 2.77 -47.76
CA ALA A 16 -11.46 1.41 -48.26
C ALA A 16 -12.08 0.47 -47.21
N ALA A 17 -11.71 0.59 -45.95
CA ALA A 17 -12.28 -0.20 -44.86
C ALA A 17 -13.78 0.14 -44.61
N VAL A 18 -14.12 1.42 -44.61
CA VAL A 18 -15.51 1.88 -44.51
C VAL A 18 -16.37 1.35 -45.65
N ARG A 19 -15.90 1.40 -46.90
CA ARG A 19 -16.58 0.84 -48.08
C ARG A 19 -16.79 -0.68 -47.97
N ALA A 20 -15.78 -1.38 -47.50
CA ALA A 20 -15.85 -2.82 -47.29
C ALA A 20 -16.86 -3.25 -46.22
N SER A 21 -17.06 -2.43 -45.20
CA SER A 21 -18.03 -2.70 -44.12
C SER A 21 -19.51 -2.42 -44.50
N GLY A 22 -19.75 -1.74 -45.62
CA GLY A 22 -21.10 -1.33 -46.03
C GLY A 22 -21.68 -0.22 -45.13
N ALA A 23 -20.82 0.58 -44.47
CA ALA A 23 -21.26 1.68 -43.61
C ALA A 23 -21.90 2.84 -44.38
N ALA A 24 -22.58 3.69 -43.62
CA ALA A 24 -23.46 4.76 -44.18
C ALA A 24 -22.70 5.77 -45.07
N ASP A 25 -23.33 6.19 -46.15
CA ASP A 25 -22.86 7.16 -47.14
C ASP A 25 -22.31 8.48 -46.55
N ALA A 26 -22.80 8.91 -45.41
CA ALA A 26 -22.37 10.14 -44.74
C ALA A 26 -20.90 10.07 -44.21
N THR A 27 -20.46 8.90 -43.72
CA THR A 27 -19.09 8.68 -43.27
C THR A 27 -18.14 8.63 -44.45
N GLU A 28 -18.53 7.96 -45.53
CA GLU A 28 -17.78 7.89 -46.78
C GLU A 28 -17.58 9.28 -47.40
N ALA A 29 -18.65 10.11 -47.47
CA ALA A 29 -18.58 11.46 -47.98
C ALA A 29 -17.60 12.36 -47.23
N LYS A 30 -17.54 12.30 -45.90
CA LYS A 30 -16.60 13.06 -45.09
C LYS A 30 -15.14 12.60 -45.28
N LEU A 31 -14.93 11.30 -45.43
CA LEU A 31 -13.59 10.76 -45.72
C LEU A 31 -13.08 11.18 -47.09
N VAL A 32 -13.95 11.20 -48.11
CA VAL A 32 -13.63 11.70 -49.45
C VAL A 32 -13.28 13.19 -49.39
N GLU A 33 -14.10 14.00 -48.68
CA GLU A 33 -13.84 15.43 -48.51
C GLU A 33 -12.49 15.69 -47.81
N ALA A 34 -12.17 14.93 -46.76
CA ALA A 34 -10.91 15.04 -46.05
C ALA A 34 -9.71 14.63 -46.96
N ALA A 35 -9.83 13.52 -47.71
CA ALA A 35 -8.81 13.06 -48.62
C ALA A 35 -8.52 14.06 -49.72
N GLU A 36 -9.59 14.64 -50.31
CA GLU A 36 -9.47 15.69 -51.28
C GLU A 36 -8.83 16.97 -50.72
N ALA A 37 -9.20 17.40 -49.53
CA ALA A 37 -8.62 18.57 -48.89
C ALA A 37 -7.10 18.40 -48.62
N VAL A 38 -6.69 17.22 -48.19
CA VAL A 38 -5.27 16.86 -47.99
C VAL A 38 -4.55 16.77 -49.33
N HIS A 39 -5.10 16.08 -50.33
CA HIS A 39 -4.52 15.92 -51.64
C HIS A 39 -4.28 17.27 -52.34
N TYR A 40 -5.27 18.15 -52.33
CA TYR A 40 -5.18 19.46 -53.02
C TYR A 40 -4.55 20.54 -52.13
N ARG A 41 -4.02 20.23 -50.94
CA ARG A 41 -3.41 21.23 -50.02
C ARG A 41 -4.28 22.47 -49.82
N ARG A 42 -5.61 22.29 -49.72
CA ARG A 42 -6.54 23.41 -49.59
C ARG A 42 -6.51 24.11 -48.25
N ALA A 43 -5.97 23.46 -47.23
CA ALA A 43 -5.79 24.08 -45.95
C ALA A 43 -4.37 24.67 -45.84
N ALA A 44 -4.30 25.97 -45.91
CA ALA A 44 -3.05 26.73 -45.77
C ALA A 44 -2.59 26.89 -44.30
N ASP A 45 -3.43 26.57 -43.35
CA ASP A 45 -3.24 26.70 -41.89
C ASP A 45 -3.26 25.35 -41.22
N GLU A 46 -2.25 25.07 -40.42
CA GLU A 46 -2.08 23.85 -39.66
C GLU A 46 -3.28 23.57 -38.71
N ASN A 47 -3.86 24.62 -38.14
CA ASN A 47 -5.06 24.48 -37.27
C ASN A 47 -6.30 24.03 -38.06
N ALA A 48 -6.43 24.49 -39.32
CA ALA A 48 -7.52 24.06 -40.18
C ALA A 48 -7.38 22.58 -40.57
N VAL A 49 -6.16 22.10 -40.82
CA VAL A 49 -5.88 20.67 -41.08
C VAL A 49 -6.21 19.82 -39.84
N ILE A 50 -5.77 20.24 -38.65
CA ILE A 50 -6.09 19.55 -37.39
C ILE A 50 -7.60 19.49 -37.16
N ALA A 51 -8.32 20.58 -37.39
CA ALA A 51 -9.76 20.65 -37.20
C ALA A 51 -10.50 19.70 -38.14
N LEU A 52 -10.12 19.69 -39.44
CA LEU A 52 -10.71 18.81 -40.45
C LEU A 52 -10.46 17.33 -40.14
N LEU A 53 -9.21 16.99 -39.75
CA LEU A 53 -8.85 15.61 -39.37
C LEU A 53 -9.57 15.16 -38.10
N ALA A 54 -9.70 16.03 -37.11
CA ALA A 54 -10.46 15.72 -35.89
C ALA A 54 -11.94 15.49 -36.17
N GLU A 55 -12.53 16.26 -37.05
CA GLU A 55 -13.92 16.06 -37.52
C GLU A 55 -14.08 14.74 -38.31
N THR A 56 -13.12 14.43 -39.17
CA THR A 56 -13.07 13.19 -39.95
C THR A 56 -12.94 11.98 -39.04
N VAL A 57 -12.01 12.00 -38.08
CA VAL A 57 -11.82 10.92 -37.11
C VAL A 57 -13.07 10.70 -36.28
N ARG A 58 -13.75 11.77 -35.85
CA ARG A 58 -15.04 11.68 -35.14
C ARG A 58 -16.14 11.01 -35.96
N ALA A 59 -16.29 11.45 -37.21
CA ALA A 59 -17.29 10.92 -38.09
C ALA A 59 -17.08 9.47 -38.47
N ALA A 60 -15.79 9.05 -38.59
CA ALA A 60 -15.40 7.71 -38.99
C ALA A 60 -15.14 6.76 -37.84
N LYS A 61 -15.57 7.08 -36.61
CA LYS A 61 -15.41 6.16 -35.47
C LYS A 61 -16.12 4.83 -35.75
N PRO A 62 -15.42 3.68 -35.74
CA PRO A 62 -15.99 2.40 -36.13
C PRO A 62 -17.07 1.92 -35.14
N PRO A 63 -18.11 1.21 -35.58
CA PRO A 63 -18.92 0.40 -34.72
C PRO A 63 -18.08 -0.74 -34.15
N ILE A 64 -18.47 -1.26 -32.98
CA ILE A 64 -17.74 -2.33 -32.28
C ILE A 64 -17.62 -3.57 -33.21
N LEU A 65 -16.39 -4.15 -33.30
CA LEU A 65 -16.03 -5.41 -33.96
C LEU A 65 -15.79 -5.38 -35.49
N GLU A 66 -15.42 -4.24 -36.07
CA GLU A 66 -15.01 -4.14 -37.49
C GLU A 66 -13.46 -3.99 -37.59
N THR A 67 -12.73 -5.09 -37.45
CA THR A 67 -11.27 -5.10 -37.23
C THR A 67 -10.44 -4.26 -38.25
N ALA A 68 -10.74 -4.33 -39.53
CA ALA A 68 -10.02 -3.55 -40.56
C ALA A 68 -10.31 -2.05 -40.45
N TRP A 69 -11.56 -1.70 -40.10
CA TRP A 69 -11.96 -0.32 -39.89
C TRP A 69 -11.33 0.26 -38.61
N GLU A 70 -11.35 -0.50 -37.51
CA GLU A 70 -10.72 -0.12 -36.24
C GLU A 70 -9.20 0.13 -36.40
N GLU A 71 -8.52 -0.73 -37.13
CA GLU A 71 -7.09 -0.58 -37.40
C GLU A 71 -6.78 0.68 -38.23
N ALA A 72 -7.49 0.89 -39.33
CA ALA A 72 -7.32 2.05 -40.19
C ALA A 72 -7.68 3.36 -39.49
N TRP A 73 -8.76 3.36 -38.72
CA TRP A 73 -9.17 4.49 -37.89
C TRP A 73 -8.15 4.83 -36.82
N GLY A 74 -7.66 3.83 -36.10
CA GLY A 74 -6.64 4.00 -35.05
C GLY A 74 -5.32 4.53 -35.61
N ASN A 75 -4.93 4.15 -36.81
CA ASN A 75 -3.73 4.66 -37.49
C ASN A 75 -3.92 6.12 -37.90
N LEU A 76 -5.03 6.47 -38.53
CA LEU A 76 -5.34 7.86 -38.88
C LEU A 76 -5.37 8.76 -37.63
N PHE A 77 -6.02 8.29 -36.55
CA PHE A 77 -6.09 9.07 -35.33
C PHE A 77 -4.71 9.23 -34.67
N SER A 78 -3.88 8.17 -34.66
CA SER A 78 -2.51 8.26 -34.16
C SER A 78 -1.71 9.31 -34.94
N HIS A 79 -1.91 9.37 -36.25
CA HIS A 79 -1.23 10.36 -37.09
C HIS A 79 -1.71 11.79 -36.82
N LEU A 80 -3.02 12.00 -36.61
CA LEU A 80 -3.53 13.29 -36.14
C LEU A 80 -2.86 13.73 -34.82
N VAL A 81 -2.71 12.81 -33.85
CA VAL A 81 -2.04 13.10 -32.58
C VAL A 81 -0.56 13.46 -32.84
N GLU A 82 0.12 12.77 -33.73
CA GLU A 82 1.51 13.08 -34.09
C GLU A 82 1.64 14.48 -34.70
N ILE A 83 0.71 14.89 -35.55
CA ILE A 83 0.66 16.26 -36.12
C ILE A 83 0.49 17.28 -34.98
N VAL A 84 -0.46 17.06 -34.07
CA VAL A 84 -0.70 17.94 -32.93
C VAL A 84 0.55 18.07 -32.04
N LEU A 85 1.19 16.97 -31.74
CA LEU A 85 2.38 16.95 -30.86
C LEU A 85 3.66 17.42 -31.55
N GLY A 86 3.72 17.34 -32.88
CA GLY A 86 4.84 17.83 -33.71
C GLY A 86 4.72 19.29 -34.12
N SER A 87 3.55 19.91 -33.91
CA SER A 87 3.29 21.30 -34.23
C SER A 87 4.18 22.29 -33.50
N ALA A 88 4.64 23.33 -34.19
CA ALA A 88 5.30 24.48 -33.56
C ALA A 88 4.39 25.18 -32.54
N ASN A 89 3.08 25.07 -32.70
CA ASN A 89 2.05 25.59 -31.79
C ASN A 89 1.55 24.58 -30.77
N ARG A 90 2.25 23.49 -30.55
CA ARG A 90 1.86 22.35 -29.68
C ARG A 90 1.23 22.82 -28.37
N SER A 91 1.88 23.69 -27.61
CA SER A 91 1.40 24.15 -26.30
C SER A 91 0.07 24.92 -26.43
N ARG A 92 -0.07 25.76 -27.47
CA ARG A 92 -1.30 26.51 -27.74
C ARG A 92 -2.46 25.61 -28.20
N ILE A 93 -2.17 24.41 -28.69
CA ILE A 93 -3.17 23.42 -29.12
C ILE A 93 -3.53 22.49 -27.96
N VAL A 94 -2.52 22.00 -27.22
CA VAL A 94 -2.69 20.96 -26.20
C VAL A 94 -3.23 21.53 -24.87
N ILE A 95 -2.64 22.64 -24.38
CA ILE A 95 -3.01 23.18 -23.06
C ILE A 95 -4.50 23.53 -22.94
N PRO A 96 -5.15 24.24 -23.92
CA PRO A 96 -6.59 24.50 -23.85
C PRO A 96 -7.43 23.22 -23.85
N ARG A 97 -7.03 22.18 -24.57
CA ARG A 97 -7.72 20.88 -24.57
C ARG A 97 -7.63 20.19 -23.21
N LEU A 98 -6.47 20.26 -22.57
CA LEU A 98 -6.26 19.72 -21.21
C LEU A 98 -6.96 20.58 -20.14
N PHE A 99 -7.08 21.86 -20.35
CA PHE A 99 -7.82 22.80 -19.48
C PHE A 99 -9.33 22.59 -19.58
N GLY A 100 -9.83 22.13 -20.73
CA GLY A 100 -11.24 21.93 -20.99
C GLY A 100 -11.94 23.20 -21.48
N GLY A 101 -11.35 23.91 -22.42
CA GLY A 101 -11.90 25.12 -23.04
C GLY A 101 -10.83 26.17 -23.36
N GLU A 102 -11.29 27.34 -23.83
CA GLU A 102 -10.41 28.45 -24.13
C GLU A 102 -9.81 29.04 -22.83
N ILE A 103 -8.54 29.42 -22.89
CA ILE A 103 -7.85 30.08 -21.79
C ILE A 103 -7.99 31.59 -22.01
N PRO A 104 -8.52 32.35 -21.02
CA PRO A 104 -8.71 33.77 -21.14
C PRO A 104 -7.40 34.53 -21.42
N GLN A 105 -7.49 35.63 -22.18
CA GLN A 105 -6.34 36.49 -22.52
C GLN A 105 -5.61 37.03 -21.28
N ALA A 106 -6.30 37.15 -20.14
CA ALA A 106 -5.69 37.56 -18.87
C ALA A 106 -4.57 36.61 -18.38
N ALA A 107 -4.54 35.36 -18.86
CA ALA A 107 -3.46 34.42 -18.56
C ALA A 107 -2.22 34.58 -19.48
N ALA A 108 -2.24 35.46 -20.47
CA ALA A 108 -1.13 35.58 -21.44
C ALA A 108 0.21 36.01 -20.78
N ASP A 109 0.16 36.74 -19.68
CA ASP A 109 1.33 37.21 -18.95
C ASP A 109 1.75 36.32 -17.81
N GLU A 110 1.02 35.24 -17.51
CA GLU A 110 1.38 34.26 -16.49
C GLU A 110 2.73 33.61 -16.84
N ARG A 111 3.66 33.60 -15.88
CA ARG A 111 4.96 32.92 -15.99
C ARG A 111 4.97 31.70 -15.08
N VAL A 112 4.84 30.54 -15.66
CA VAL A 112 4.70 29.26 -14.93
C VAL A 112 5.95 28.41 -15.12
N LEU A 113 6.59 28.04 -14.00
CA LEU A 113 7.70 27.10 -13.96
C LEU A 113 7.20 25.71 -13.59
N CYS A 114 7.37 24.75 -14.50
CA CYS A 114 7.11 23.33 -14.24
C CYS A 114 8.35 22.68 -13.63
N VAL A 115 8.16 21.93 -12.52
CA VAL A 115 9.22 21.23 -11.79
C VAL A 115 8.88 19.75 -11.69
N ASN A 116 9.67 18.91 -12.36
CA ASN A 116 9.47 17.45 -12.42
C ASN A 116 10.81 16.73 -12.10
N PRO A 117 11.12 16.48 -10.80
CA PRO A 117 12.33 15.80 -10.38
C PRO A 117 12.32 14.31 -10.79
N GLY A 118 13.39 13.89 -11.46
CA GLY A 118 13.74 12.51 -11.71
C GLY A 118 14.83 12.01 -10.75
N SER A 119 15.23 10.74 -10.89
CA SER A 119 16.25 10.12 -10.02
C SER A 119 17.65 10.73 -10.17
N THR A 120 18.00 11.26 -11.35
CA THR A 120 19.33 11.77 -11.66
C THR A 120 19.33 13.22 -12.16
N SER A 121 18.14 13.77 -12.42
CA SER A 121 17.96 15.08 -13.04
C SER A 121 16.63 15.69 -12.66
N THR A 122 16.43 16.96 -13.01
CA THR A 122 15.13 17.63 -12.90
C THR A 122 14.71 18.15 -14.28
N LYS A 123 13.57 17.66 -14.78
CA LYS A 123 12.97 18.21 -15.99
C LYS A 123 12.25 19.49 -15.67
N LEU A 124 12.59 20.54 -16.41
CA LEU A 124 12.04 21.88 -16.24
C LEU A 124 11.38 22.36 -17.53
N ALA A 125 10.31 23.12 -17.38
CA ALA A 125 9.73 23.88 -18.47
C ALA A 125 9.25 25.24 -17.96
N LEU A 126 9.56 26.30 -18.68
CA LEU A 126 9.12 27.64 -18.40
C LEU A 126 8.11 28.08 -19.47
N TYR A 127 6.94 28.47 -19.02
CA TYR A 127 5.87 28.95 -19.89
C TYR A 127 5.61 30.44 -19.65
N ARG A 128 5.27 31.13 -20.73
CA ARG A 128 4.67 32.47 -20.70
C ARG A 128 3.28 32.37 -21.36
N GLY A 129 2.25 32.44 -20.54
CA GLY A 129 0.89 32.08 -21.00
C GLY A 129 0.88 30.65 -21.56
N LEU A 130 0.46 30.53 -22.83
CA LEU A 130 0.45 29.25 -23.56
C LEU A 130 1.75 28.94 -24.31
N GLU A 131 2.75 29.83 -24.27
CA GLU A 131 4.00 29.63 -25.00
C GLU A 131 5.05 28.94 -24.12
N LEU A 132 5.64 27.89 -24.65
CA LEU A 132 6.81 27.26 -24.06
C LEU A 132 8.05 28.13 -24.34
N ALA A 133 8.52 28.86 -23.34
CA ALA A 133 9.69 29.72 -23.47
C ALA A 133 11.01 28.90 -23.45
N ALA A 134 11.08 27.87 -22.62
CA ALA A 134 12.22 26.95 -22.53
C ALA A 134 11.83 25.63 -21.88
N ALA A 135 12.49 24.54 -22.26
CA ALA A 135 12.42 23.25 -21.57
C ALA A 135 13.78 22.56 -21.61
N ASP A 136 14.23 22.06 -20.46
CA ASP A 136 15.50 21.38 -20.34
C ASP A 136 15.44 20.28 -19.26
N GLU A 137 16.46 19.44 -19.28
CA GLU A 137 16.74 18.48 -18.21
C GLU A 137 18.02 18.91 -17.49
N VAL A 138 17.88 19.39 -16.25
CA VAL A 138 18.98 19.91 -15.44
C VAL A 138 19.53 18.81 -14.54
N HIS A 139 20.83 18.57 -14.62
CA HIS A 139 21.58 17.63 -13.78
C HIS A 139 22.33 18.37 -12.68
N LEU A 140 22.42 17.76 -11.51
CA LEU A 140 23.33 18.25 -10.47
C LEU A 140 24.78 17.99 -10.88
N PRO A 141 25.72 18.88 -10.55
CA PRO A 141 27.15 18.57 -10.67
C PRO A 141 27.51 17.29 -9.88
N PRO A 142 28.44 16.45 -10.38
CA PRO A 142 28.76 15.15 -9.77
C PRO A 142 29.15 15.21 -8.29
N ASP A 143 29.76 16.32 -7.86
CA ASP A 143 30.25 16.50 -6.49
C ASP A 143 29.18 17.07 -5.53
N TYR A 144 27.97 17.36 -6.02
CA TYR A 144 26.91 17.91 -5.20
C TYR A 144 25.98 16.81 -4.69
N PRO A 145 25.74 16.76 -3.36
CA PRO A 145 24.75 15.81 -2.83
C PRO A 145 23.36 16.13 -3.38
N ASP A 146 22.60 15.07 -3.64
CA ASP A 146 21.21 15.20 -4.09
C ASP A 146 20.34 15.66 -2.92
N SER A 147 20.05 16.96 -2.90
CA SER A 147 19.24 17.61 -1.87
C SER A 147 18.26 18.62 -2.48
N ILE A 148 17.24 18.99 -1.70
CA ILE A 148 16.28 20.02 -2.09
C ILE A 148 16.98 21.34 -2.37
N GLU A 149 17.95 21.73 -1.54
CA GLU A 149 18.71 22.97 -1.64
C GLU A 149 19.53 23.03 -2.93
N ASN A 150 20.27 21.96 -3.25
CA ASN A 150 21.11 21.91 -4.42
C ASN A 150 20.28 21.85 -5.72
N ARG A 151 19.19 21.08 -5.73
CA ARG A 151 18.26 21.09 -6.86
C ARG A 151 17.58 22.44 -7.04
N ALA A 152 17.14 23.09 -5.98
CA ALA A 152 16.56 24.43 -6.03
C ALA A 152 17.57 25.45 -6.54
N ALA A 153 18.84 25.41 -6.09
CA ALA A 153 19.88 26.31 -6.57
C ALA A 153 20.12 26.17 -8.08
N SER A 154 20.23 24.94 -8.59
CA SER A 154 20.39 24.69 -10.03
C SER A 154 19.18 25.16 -10.85
N ILE A 155 17.97 25.02 -10.30
CA ILE A 155 16.74 25.51 -10.96
C ILE A 155 16.70 27.03 -10.98
N VAL A 156 17.13 27.70 -9.90
CA VAL A 156 17.24 29.17 -9.84
C VAL A 156 18.22 29.67 -10.88
N GLU A 157 19.40 29.05 -10.97
CA GLU A 157 20.40 29.42 -11.98
C GLU A 157 19.83 29.27 -13.40
N TRP A 158 19.20 28.13 -13.69
CA TRP A 158 18.55 27.87 -14.97
C TRP A 158 17.47 28.88 -15.32
N THR A 159 16.65 29.24 -14.35
CA THR A 159 15.52 30.17 -14.50
C THR A 159 15.99 31.61 -14.70
N ARG A 160 16.99 32.06 -13.92
CA ARG A 160 17.59 33.42 -14.03
C ARG A 160 18.35 33.60 -15.35
N ALA A 161 19.06 32.57 -15.84
CA ALA A 161 19.70 32.60 -17.13
C ALA A 161 18.72 32.85 -18.29
N ARG A 162 17.42 32.65 -18.07
CA ARG A 162 16.30 32.87 -19.01
C ARG A 162 15.54 34.19 -18.76
N GLY A 163 16.16 35.08 -17.99
CA GLY A 163 15.66 36.42 -17.79
C GLY A 163 14.47 36.53 -16.81
N VAL A 164 14.30 35.52 -15.90
CA VAL A 164 13.26 35.58 -14.88
C VAL A 164 13.87 36.00 -13.55
N GLY A 165 13.48 37.16 -13.07
CA GLY A 165 13.94 37.79 -11.83
C GLY A 165 12.99 37.51 -10.63
N ASP A 166 13.35 38.17 -9.50
CA ASP A 166 12.55 38.11 -8.28
C ASP A 166 11.17 38.75 -8.54
N GLY A 167 10.11 38.10 -8.08
CA GLY A 167 8.72 38.54 -8.22
C GLY A 167 8.10 38.41 -9.61
N GLU A 168 8.82 37.85 -10.58
CA GLU A 168 8.33 37.71 -11.96
C GLU A 168 7.64 36.35 -12.25
N LEU A 169 7.91 35.30 -11.43
CA LEU A 169 7.12 34.06 -11.50
C LEU A 169 5.75 34.29 -10.87
N THR A 170 4.71 33.84 -11.57
CA THR A 170 3.34 33.86 -11.10
C THR A 170 2.86 32.46 -10.69
N GLY A 171 3.52 31.42 -11.16
CA GLY A 171 3.19 30.03 -10.85
C GLY A 171 4.38 29.07 -10.82
N ILE A 172 4.29 28.09 -9.93
CA ILE A 172 5.14 26.89 -9.96
C ILE A 172 4.22 25.68 -9.98
N ALA A 173 4.33 24.89 -11.06
CA ALA A 173 3.56 23.66 -11.21
C ALA A 173 4.47 22.44 -10.93
N CYS A 174 4.26 21.81 -9.78
CA CYS A 174 5.07 20.70 -9.30
C CYS A 174 4.44 19.35 -9.69
N ARG A 175 5.27 18.40 -10.14
CA ARG A 175 4.86 17.01 -10.16
C ARG A 175 4.77 16.50 -8.72
N GLY A 176 3.57 16.29 -8.20
CA GLY A 176 3.36 15.81 -6.83
C GLY A 176 4.02 14.45 -6.58
N GLY A 177 4.53 14.28 -5.34
CA GLY A 177 5.12 13.05 -4.84
C GLY A 177 4.09 12.07 -4.27
N PHE A 178 4.60 11.13 -3.47
CA PHE A 178 3.77 10.20 -2.69
C PHE A 178 3.26 10.88 -1.40
N VAL A 179 2.46 11.94 -1.57
CA VAL A 179 1.60 12.48 -0.51
C VAL A 179 0.58 11.43 -0.06
N ALA A 180 -0.25 11.71 0.94
CA ALA A 180 -1.36 10.79 1.24
C ALA A 180 -2.28 10.63 0.02
N PRO A 181 -2.92 9.44 -0.16
CA PRO A 181 -3.81 9.20 -1.28
C PRO A 181 -4.95 10.21 -1.38
N VAL A 182 -5.18 10.70 -2.60
CA VAL A 182 -6.24 11.66 -2.95
C VAL A 182 -6.82 11.30 -4.33
N PRO A 183 -8.04 11.74 -4.67
CA PRO A 183 -8.57 11.63 -6.04
C PRO A 183 -7.71 12.40 -7.05
N THR A 184 -7.81 12.08 -8.34
CA THR A 184 -7.19 12.87 -9.42
C THR A 184 -7.73 14.30 -9.42
N GLY A 185 -6.93 15.26 -9.82
CA GLY A 185 -7.29 16.68 -9.87
C GLY A 185 -6.13 17.61 -9.63
N THR A 186 -6.43 18.91 -9.59
CA THR A 186 -5.46 19.95 -9.27
C THR A 186 -5.63 20.39 -7.82
N TYR A 187 -4.52 20.54 -7.14
CA TYR A 187 -4.41 20.94 -5.74
C TYR A 187 -3.46 22.11 -5.59
N GLU A 188 -3.82 23.08 -4.79
CA GLU A 188 -2.86 24.05 -4.30
C GLU A 188 -2.00 23.40 -3.22
N VAL A 189 -0.70 23.67 -3.26
CA VAL A 189 0.25 23.11 -2.28
C VAL A 189 0.00 23.73 -0.91
N CYS A 190 -0.17 22.88 0.10
CA CYS A 190 -0.41 23.21 1.49
C CYS A 190 0.61 22.55 2.44
N PRO A 191 0.74 23.02 3.70
CA PRO A 191 1.69 22.46 4.68
C PRO A 191 1.53 20.97 4.90
N GLU A 192 0.30 20.46 4.96
CA GLU A 192 -0.01 19.06 5.21
C GLU A 192 0.56 18.12 4.12
N MET A 193 0.70 18.60 2.88
CA MET A 193 1.39 17.84 1.83
C MET A 193 2.88 17.66 2.15
N THR A 194 3.51 18.65 2.76
CA THR A 194 4.92 18.58 3.17
C THR A 194 5.08 17.62 4.33
N GLU A 195 4.19 17.65 5.31
CA GLU A 195 4.17 16.71 6.44
C GLU A 195 4.03 15.25 5.95
N ASP A 196 3.12 14.99 5.01
CA ASP A 196 2.96 13.65 4.41
C ASP A 196 4.23 13.21 3.65
N LEU A 197 5.00 14.14 3.08
CA LEU A 197 6.26 13.85 2.37
C LEU A 197 7.48 13.68 3.28
N GLU A 198 7.42 14.07 4.55
CA GLU A 198 8.48 13.78 5.52
C GLU A 198 8.59 12.27 5.83
N ARG A 199 7.47 11.54 5.77
CA ARG A 199 7.40 10.09 5.97
C ARG A 199 6.66 9.40 4.83
N PRO A 200 7.17 9.50 3.60
CA PRO A 200 6.47 8.99 2.44
C PRO A 200 6.39 7.46 2.47
N ARG A 201 5.27 6.90 2.03
CA ARG A 201 5.10 5.45 1.89
C ARG A 201 6.13 4.80 0.94
N ILE A 202 6.56 5.57 -0.07
CA ILE A 202 7.54 5.15 -1.06
C ILE A 202 8.55 6.27 -1.25
N ALA A 203 9.85 5.97 -1.09
CA ALA A 203 10.92 6.89 -1.42
C ALA A 203 11.03 7.01 -2.95
N HIS A 204 10.76 8.21 -3.48
CA HIS A 204 10.80 8.50 -4.91
C HIS A 204 11.26 9.94 -5.16
N ALA A 205 11.95 10.18 -6.27
CA ALA A 205 12.47 11.51 -6.61
C ALA A 205 11.38 12.59 -6.69
N SER A 206 10.17 12.23 -7.14
CA SER A 206 9.04 13.18 -7.20
C SER A 206 8.62 13.73 -5.83
N ASN A 207 9.01 13.09 -4.72
CA ASN A 207 8.72 13.60 -3.37
C ASN A 207 9.42 14.93 -3.09
N MET A 208 10.47 15.26 -3.82
CA MET A 208 11.19 16.53 -3.71
C MET A 208 10.49 17.69 -4.44
N ALA A 209 9.54 17.43 -5.34
CA ALA A 209 8.96 18.47 -6.20
C ALA A 209 8.26 19.59 -5.40
N ILE A 210 7.43 19.22 -4.42
CA ILE A 210 6.71 20.18 -3.56
C ILE A 210 7.68 20.95 -2.66
N PRO A 211 8.58 20.31 -1.90
CA PRO A 211 9.60 21.03 -1.13
C PRO A 211 10.48 21.98 -1.96
N ILE A 212 10.90 21.56 -3.16
CA ILE A 212 11.62 22.42 -4.11
C ILE A 212 10.76 23.62 -4.50
N GLY A 213 9.48 23.40 -4.86
CA GLY A 213 8.55 24.49 -5.22
C GLY A 213 8.40 25.53 -4.10
N LEU A 214 8.27 25.09 -2.86
CA LEU A 214 8.21 25.96 -1.69
C LEU A 214 9.53 26.77 -1.51
N ARG A 215 10.66 26.10 -1.66
CA ARG A 215 11.98 26.74 -1.59
C ARG A 215 12.17 27.77 -2.70
N LEU A 216 11.73 27.49 -3.92
CA LEU A 216 11.76 28.43 -5.04
C LEU A 216 10.87 29.66 -4.79
N ARG A 217 9.69 29.50 -4.17
CA ARG A 217 8.82 30.62 -3.79
C ARG A 217 9.52 31.60 -2.86
N GLU A 218 10.29 31.11 -1.90
CA GLU A 218 11.10 31.94 -0.99
C GLU A 218 12.19 32.70 -1.75
N ILE A 219 12.96 31.99 -2.60
CA ILE A 219 14.11 32.56 -3.34
C ILE A 219 13.66 33.62 -4.34
N PHE A 220 12.58 33.36 -5.09
CA PHE A 220 12.05 34.32 -6.08
C PHE A 220 11.17 35.41 -5.44
N LYS A 221 11.02 35.44 -4.10
CA LYS A 221 10.24 36.44 -3.35
C LYS A 221 8.81 36.62 -3.87
N GLY A 222 8.21 35.52 -4.34
CA GLY A 222 6.88 35.52 -4.95
C GLY A 222 5.74 35.79 -3.98
N GLY A 223 5.97 35.57 -2.66
CA GLY A 223 4.95 35.75 -1.62
C GLY A 223 3.69 34.92 -1.92
N GLU A 224 2.54 35.42 -1.49
CA GLU A 224 1.22 34.81 -1.72
C GLU A 224 0.75 34.90 -3.19
N ARG A 225 1.35 35.78 -4.01
CA ARG A 225 1.01 35.93 -5.42
C ARG A 225 1.48 34.75 -6.27
N LEU A 226 2.55 34.08 -5.83
CA LEU A 226 3.12 32.95 -6.53
C LEU A 226 2.37 31.67 -6.11
N LEU A 227 1.45 31.24 -6.95
CA LEU A 227 0.65 30.02 -6.73
C LEU A 227 1.52 28.78 -6.98
N ILE A 228 1.57 27.87 -6.02
CA ILE A 228 2.20 26.55 -6.20
C ILE A 228 1.12 25.48 -6.31
N THR A 229 1.16 24.70 -7.39
CA THR A 229 0.15 23.69 -7.65
C THR A 229 0.76 22.31 -7.93
N THR A 230 0.00 21.27 -7.67
CA THR A 230 0.26 19.91 -8.15
C THR A 230 -1.00 19.37 -8.83
N THR A 231 -0.80 18.57 -9.87
CA THR A 231 -1.90 18.01 -10.66
C THR A 231 -1.71 16.52 -10.80
N ASP A 232 -2.80 15.77 -10.59
CA ASP A 232 -2.87 14.31 -10.72
C ASP A 232 -1.63 13.61 -10.12
N PRO A 233 -1.36 13.80 -8.79
CA PRO A 233 -0.15 13.31 -8.15
C PRO A 233 -0.03 11.78 -8.27
N VAL A 234 1.20 11.26 -8.19
CA VAL A 234 1.48 9.82 -8.27
C VAL A 234 0.79 9.01 -7.16
N ALA A 235 0.40 9.68 -6.08
CA ALA A 235 -0.39 9.14 -4.98
C ALA A 235 -1.90 9.13 -5.24
N SER A 236 -2.36 9.53 -6.43
CA SER A 236 -3.80 9.48 -6.74
C SER A 236 -4.35 8.06 -6.62
N ASP A 237 -5.60 7.97 -6.14
CA ASP A 237 -6.27 6.70 -5.93
C ASP A 237 -7.80 6.85 -6.06
N GLU A 238 -8.33 6.38 -7.17
CA GLU A 238 -9.78 6.36 -7.49
C GLU A 238 -10.30 4.96 -7.78
N MET A 239 -9.49 3.91 -7.48
CA MET A 239 -9.88 2.53 -7.74
C MET A 239 -11.19 2.19 -7.05
N GLU A 240 -12.04 1.45 -7.74
CA GLU A 240 -13.27 0.88 -7.18
C GLU A 240 -12.96 -0.24 -6.18
N THR A 241 -13.89 -0.46 -5.26
CA THR A 241 -13.75 -1.51 -4.23
C THR A 241 -13.50 -2.89 -4.84
N LEU A 242 -14.23 -3.23 -5.91
CA LEU A 242 -14.06 -4.51 -6.62
C LEU A 242 -12.63 -4.66 -7.19
N ALA A 243 -12.09 -3.60 -7.78
CA ALA A 243 -10.74 -3.58 -8.34
C ALA A 243 -9.65 -3.70 -7.25
N ARG A 244 -9.96 -3.36 -5.99
CA ARG A 244 -9.05 -3.50 -4.85
C ARG A 244 -8.99 -4.88 -4.26
N MET A 245 -10.03 -5.67 -4.44
CA MET A 245 -10.12 -7.00 -3.85
C MET A 245 -9.02 -7.91 -4.38
N THR A 246 -8.48 -8.73 -3.49
CA THR A 246 -7.63 -9.86 -3.81
C THR A 246 -8.26 -11.15 -3.29
N GLY A 247 -7.69 -12.29 -3.58
CA GLY A 247 -8.13 -13.56 -2.97
C GLY A 247 -7.89 -13.64 -1.45
N VAL A 248 -7.29 -12.61 -0.85
CA VAL A 248 -7.02 -12.53 0.59
C VAL A 248 -7.63 -11.24 1.12
N ARG A 249 -8.74 -11.34 1.85
CA ARG A 249 -9.55 -10.19 2.33
C ARG A 249 -8.77 -9.07 3.05
N ARG A 250 -7.66 -9.40 3.73
CA ARG A 250 -6.81 -8.44 4.45
C ARG A 250 -5.78 -7.75 3.56
N LEU A 251 -5.59 -8.22 2.33
CA LEU A 251 -4.62 -7.68 1.39
C LEU A 251 -5.34 -7.00 0.23
N LEU A 252 -5.69 -5.73 0.42
CA LEU A 252 -6.30 -4.92 -0.62
C LEU A 252 -5.23 -4.28 -1.51
N ARG A 253 -5.52 -4.14 -2.80
CA ARG A 253 -4.67 -3.42 -3.75
C ARG A 253 -4.71 -1.92 -3.44
N ASP A 254 -3.60 -1.25 -3.71
CA ASP A 254 -3.43 0.19 -3.61
C ASP A 254 -3.47 0.81 -5.01
N GLY A 255 -4.22 1.89 -5.18
CA GLY A 255 -4.33 2.62 -6.43
C GLY A 255 -3.13 3.51 -6.75
N SER A 256 -2.26 3.79 -5.77
CA SER A 256 -1.10 4.66 -5.97
C SER A 256 0.04 3.99 -6.77
N GLY A 257 0.99 4.80 -7.24
CA GLY A 257 2.18 4.31 -7.94
C GLY A 257 2.02 4.13 -9.45
N ALA A 258 1.13 4.89 -10.07
CA ALA A 258 0.96 4.95 -11.52
C ALA A 258 1.28 6.35 -12.08
N HIS A 259 1.44 6.46 -13.39
CA HIS A 259 1.75 7.72 -14.07
C HIS A 259 0.48 8.57 -14.32
N TYR A 260 -0.29 8.84 -13.26
CA TYR A 260 -1.60 9.52 -13.32
C TYR A 260 -1.58 10.79 -14.16
N LEU A 261 -0.61 11.68 -13.93
CA LEU A 261 -0.49 12.95 -14.67
C LEU A 261 -0.52 12.75 -16.18
N ASN A 262 0.31 11.85 -16.72
CA ASN A 262 0.33 11.61 -18.16
C ASN A 262 -0.91 10.84 -18.64
N HIS A 263 -1.39 9.86 -17.88
CA HIS A 263 -2.59 9.10 -18.23
C HIS A 263 -3.82 9.99 -18.35
N ARG A 264 -4.05 10.83 -17.35
CA ARG A 264 -5.17 11.80 -17.36
C ARG A 264 -5.04 12.80 -18.50
N ALA A 265 -3.81 13.26 -18.76
CA ALA A 265 -3.54 14.20 -19.84
C ALA A 265 -3.83 13.58 -21.22
N VAL A 266 -3.32 12.38 -21.52
CA VAL A 266 -3.56 11.74 -22.82
C VAL A 266 -5.02 11.34 -22.98
N HIS A 267 -5.70 10.90 -21.93
CA HIS A 267 -7.13 10.62 -21.95
C HIS A 267 -7.91 11.89 -22.33
N ARG A 268 -7.69 13.03 -21.66
CA ARG A 268 -8.33 14.32 -21.97
C ARG A 268 -8.02 14.81 -23.38
N LEU A 269 -6.77 14.67 -23.83
CA LEU A 269 -6.39 15.06 -25.17
C LEU A 269 -7.16 14.26 -26.22
N VAL A 270 -7.20 12.93 -26.08
CA VAL A 270 -7.90 12.03 -27.00
C VAL A 270 -9.41 12.31 -26.96
N SER A 271 -10.01 12.45 -25.78
CA SER A 271 -11.44 12.80 -25.65
C SER A 271 -11.75 14.13 -26.33
N SER A 272 -10.95 15.17 -26.09
CA SER A 272 -11.13 16.49 -26.71
C SER A 272 -11.01 16.46 -28.25
N LEU A 273 -10.08 15.68 -28.79
CA LEU A 273 -9.94 15.50 -30.24
C LEU A 273 -11.14 14.77 -30.85
N LEU A 274 -11.76 13.87 -30.09
CA LEU A 274 -13.01 13.21 -30.48
C LEU A 274 -14.26 14.07 -30.22
N GLY A 275 -14.10 15.28 -29.69
CA GLY A 275 -15.21 16.17 -29.35
C GLY A 275 -16.07 15.68 -28.19
N ALA A 276 -15.52 14.78 -27.37
CA ALA A 276 -16.15 14.26 -26.16
C ALA A 276 -15.52 14.89 -24.91
N SER A 277 -16.27 14.95 -23.84
CA SER A 277 -15.69 15.20 -22.51
C SER A 277 -14.91 13.99 -22.00
N ASP A 278 -14.06 14.19 -21.00
CA ASP A 278 -13.32 13.08 -20.39
C ASP A 278 -14.24 12.10 -19.63
N ALA A 279 -15.46 12.50 -19.32
CA ALA A 279 -16.45 11.64 -18.68
C ALA A 279 -17.24 10.76 -19.67
N GLU A 280 -17.31 11.14 -20.95
CA GLU A 280 -18.08 10.40 -21.97
C GLU A 280 -17.29 9.27 -22.62
N LEU A 281 -15.97 9.23 -22.45
CA LEU A 281 -15.10 8.26 -23.09
C LEU A 281 -14.54 7.24 -22.09
N THR A 282 -14.70 5.96 -22.39
CA THR A 282 -14.07 4.87 -21.64
C THR A 282 -12.79 4.44 -22.35
N THR A 283 -11.63 4.59 -21.69
CA THR A 283 -10.34 4.26 -22.29
C THR A 283 -9.48 3.37 -21.41
N ILE A 284 -8.56 2.62 -22.03
CA ILE A 284 -7.44 2.00 -21.34
C ILE A 284 -6.17 2.65 -21.87
N GLY A 285 -5.44 3.37 -21.00
CA GLY A 285 -4.16 3.97 -21.32
C GLY A 285 -3.00 3.09 -20.86
N ALA A 286 -2.00 2.87 -21.72
CA ALA A 286 -0.76 2.21 -21.36
C ALA A 286 0.40 3.22 -21.44
N HIS A 287 0.91 3.70 -20.31
CA HIS A 287 2.12 4.52 -20.22
C HIS A 287 3.34 3.61 -20.15
N MET A 288 4.17 3.64 -21.17
CA MET A 288 5.31 2.75 -21.38
C MET A 288 6.61 3.53 -21.31
N GLY A 289 7.25 3.55 -20.15
CA GLY A 289 8.51 4.25 -19.86
C GLY A 289 9.50 3.36 -19.09
N GLY A 290 10.31 3.95 -18.21
CA GLY A 290 11.16 3.21 -17.27
C GLY A 290 10.37 2.28 -16.37
N GLY A 291 9.15 2.68 -15.97
CA GLY A 291 8.07 1.83 -15.45
C GLY A 291 6.91 1.81 -16.45
N ILE A 292 6.11 0.76 -16.43
CA ILE A 292 4.88 0.66 -17.23
C ILE A 292 3.68 0.60 -16.28
N SER A 293 2.71 1.50 -16.50
CA SER A 293 1.40 1.45 -15.83
C SER A 293 0.28 1.46 -16.85
N ILE A 294 -0.81 0.76 -16.55
CA ILE A 294 -1.97 0.67 -17.42
C ILE A 294 -3.19 1.03 -16.59
N LEU A 295 -3.94 2.04 -17.03
CA LEU A 295 -5.06 2.62 -16.29
C LEU A 295 -6.34 2.54 -17.12
N ARG A 296 -7.43 2.15 -16.48
CA ARG A 296 -8.77 2.17 -17.04
C ARG A 296 -9.51 3.44 -16.58
N HIS A 297 -9.98 4.21 -17.55
CA HIS A 297 -10.75 5.43 -17.30
C HIS A 297 -12.22 5.21 -17.67
N VAL A 298 -13.09 5.51 -16.73
CA VAL A 298 -14.56 5.48 -16.88
C VAL A 298 -15.13 6.73 -16.24
N GLU A 299 -16.03 7.41 -16.91
CA GLU A 299 -16.67 8.63 -16.39
C GLU A 299 -15.67 9.67 -15.84
N GLY A 300 -14.54 9.82 -16.54
CA GLY A 300 -13.50 10.76 -16.15
C GLY A 300 -12.68 10.33 -14.91
N ARG A 301 -12.81 9.11 -14.39
CA ARG A 301 -12.13 8.57 -13.21
C ARG A 301 -11.28 7.37 -13.56
N VAL A 302 -10.26 7.09 -12.75
CA VAL A 302 -9.45 5.86 -12.87
C VAL A 302 -10.05 4.77 -11.99
N THR A 303 -10.82 3.87 -12.58
CA THR A 303 -11.59 2.85 -11.84
C THR A 303 -10.82 1.59 -11.53
N ASP A 304 -9.84 1.22 -12.37
CA ASP A 304 -8.90 0.11 -12.14
C ASP A 304 -7.55 0.40 -12.80
N LEU A 305 -6.51 -0.29 -12.35
CA LEU A 305 -5.17 -0.11 -12.87
C LEU A 305 -4.25 -1.32 -12.67
N VAL A 306 -3.26 -1.40 -13.53
CA VAL A 306 -2.05 -2.20 -13.33
C VAL A 306 -0.91 -1.22 -13.03
N ASN A 307 -0.42 -1.22 -11.79
CA ASN A 307 0.56 -0.23 -11.34
C ASN A 307 1.96 -0.46 -11.93
N ALA A 308 2.82 0.56 -11.80
CA ALA A 308 4.14 0.52 -12.40
C ALA A 308 5.17 -0.33 -11.62
N PHE A 309 4.84 -0.90 -10.48
CA PHE A 309 5.77 -1.67 -9.64
C PHE A 309 5.62 -3.18 -9.81
N SER A 310 4.40 -3.69 -9.64
CA SER A 310 4.09 -5.12 -9.64
C SER A 310 3.26 -5.57 -10.85
N GLY A 311 3.08 -4.70 -11.84
CA GLY A 311 2.27 -4.99 -13.01
C GLY A 311 3.08 -5.57 -14.16
N VAL A 312 3.35 -4.76 -15.17
CA VAL A 312 4.05 -5.16 -16.39
C VAL A 312 5.56 -5.02 -16.24
N ALA A 313 6.32 -6.00 -16.75
CA ALA A 313 7.77 -5.87 -16.88
C ALA A 313 8.13 -4.67 -17.75
N SER A 314 9.13 -3.89 -17.35
CA SER A 314 9.52 -2.63 -18.00
C SER A 314 11.02 -2.53 -18.20
N ALA A 315 11.53 -1.33 -18.47
CA ALA A 315 12.96 -1.15 -18.68
C ALA A 315 13.80 -1.54 -17.46
N ASN A 316 13.34 -1.26 -16.24
CA ASN A 316 14.08 -1.47 -14.98
C ASN A 316 13.28 -2.15 -13.87
N ARG A 317 12.12 -2.74 -14.16
CA ARG A 317 11.26 -3.41 -13.17
C ARG A 317 10.87 -4.79 -13.67
N SER A 318 10.90 -5.78 -12.78
CA SER A 318 10.57 -7.16 -13.12
C SER A 318 9.12 -7.37 -13.56
N GLY A 319 8.21 -6.50 -13.13
CA GLY A 319 6.77 -6.71 -13.28
C GLY A 319 6.26 -7.85 -12.38
N ASN A 320 5.16 -8.45 -12.78
CA ASN A 320 4.51 -9.52 -12.02
C ASN A 320 5.34 -10.82 -12.11
N ILE A 321 5.84 -11.26 -10.97
CA ILE A 321 6.44 -12.58 -10.80
C ILE A 321 5.39 -13.48 -10.14
N PRO A 322 5.14 -14.72 -10.65
CA PRO A 322 4.22 -15.63 -10.00
C PRO A 322 4.60 -15.84 -8.52
N LEU A 323 3.61 -15.75 -7.65
CA LEU A 323 3.85 -15.74 -6.19
C LEU A 323 4.52 -17.03 -5.69
N ASP A 324 4.15 -18.17 -6.26
CA ASP A 324 4.74 -19.48 -5.92
C ASP A 324 6.24 -19.57 -6.33
N VAL A 325 6.60 -19.01 -7.50
CA VAL A 325 8.01 -18.91 -7.95
C VAL A 325 8.80 -18.04 -6.99
N LEU A 326 8.21 -16.91 -6.57
CA LEU A 326 8.83 -15.95 -5.67
C LEU A 326 9.07 -16.54 -4.28
N LEU A 327 8.05 -17.17 -3.71
CA LEU A 327 8.15 -17.79 -2.37
C LEU A 327 9.19 -18.90 -2.38
N ARG A 328 9.20 -19.77 -3.43
CA ARG A 328 10.20 -20.82 -3.57
C ARG A 328 11.62 -20.26 -3.63
N ALA A 329 11.88 -19.23 -4.45
CA ALA A 329 13.21 -18.62 -4.54
C ALA A 329 13.71 -18.05 -3.20
N ILE A 330 12.79 -17.54 -2.37
CA ILE A 330 13.13 -17.07 -1.00
C ILE A 330 13.39 -18.24 -0.07
N ASP A 331 12.52 -19.25 -0.07
CA ASP A 331 12.60 -20.40 0.84
C ASP A 331 13.83 -21.28 0.56
N GLU A 332 14.22 -21.43 -0.71
CA GLU A 332 15.42 -22.14 -1.15
C GLU A 332 16.70 -21.31 -1.02
N GLY A 333 16.60 -20.04 -0.62
CA GLY A 333 17.74 -19.14 -0.42
C GLY A 333 18.38 -18.65 -1.72
N GLU A 334 17.73 -18.83 -2.88
CA GLU A 334 18.21 -18.33 -4.18
C GLU A 334 18.19 -16.81 -4.25
N MET A 335 17.27 -16.17 -3.50
CA MET A 335 17.10 -14.71 -3.49
C MET A 335 16.65 -14.21 -2.12
N SER A 336 17.35 -13.23 -1.58
CA SER A 336 16.93 -12.54 -0.37
C SER A 336 15.79 -11.54 -0.64
N LEU A 337 15.01 -11.20 0.38
CA LEU A 337 13.99 -10.14 0.28
C LEU A 337 14.59 -8.78 -0.15
N HIS A 338 15.84 -8.51 0.21
CA HIS A 338 16.54 -7.29 -0.19
C HIS A 338 16.85 -7.28 -1.69
N GLU A 339 17.37 -8.37 -2.22
CA GLU A 339 17.62 -8.55 -3.65
C GLU A 339 16.32 -8.48 -4.45
N LEU A 340 15.26 -9.16 -3.98
CA LEU A 340 13.96 -9.09 -4.58
C LEU A 340 13.45 -7.65 -4.74
N LYS A 341 13.57 -6.83 -3.69
CA LYS A 341 13.21 -5.39 -3.76
C LYS A 341 14.02 -4.65 -4.82
N ARG A 342 15.31 -4.99 -5.02
CA ARG A 342 16.13 -4.40 -6.08
C ARG A 342 15.61 -4.76 -7.47
N TYR A 343 15.27 -6.04 -7.71
CA TYR A 343 14.70 -6.47 -8.99
C TYR A 343 13.32 -5.87 -9.26
N LEU A 344 12.45 -5.81 -8.25
CA LEU A 344 11.12 -5.20 -8.40
C LEU A 344 11.20 -3.73 -8.80
N PHE A 345 12.15 -2.96 -8.25
CA PHE A 345 12.12 -1.50 -8.38
C PHE A 345 13.22 -0.89 -9.28
N LYS A 346 14.35 -1.58 -9.51
CA LYS A 346 15.52 -0.96 -10.14
C LYS A 346 16.30 -1.82 -11.14
N MET A 347 16.40 -3.13 -10.91
CA MET A 347 17.33 -4.01 -11.61
C MET A 347 16.65 -5.09 -12.45
N GLY A 348 15.32 -5.20 -12.40
CA GLY A 348 14.58 -6.17 -13.18
C GLY A 348 14.21 -5.69 -14.58
N GLY A 349 13.41 -6.48 -15.29
CA GLY A 349 12.95 -6.16 -16.63
C GLY A 349 14.06 -6.17 -17.67
N LEU A 350 14.11 -5.14 -18.52
CA LEU A 350 15.07 -5.09 -19.63
C LEU A 350 16.53 -5.09 -19.15
N ILE A 351 16.83 -4.45 -18.03
CA ILE A 351 18.18 -4.46 -17.43
C ILE A 351 18.62 -5.89 -17.15
N ASP A 352 17.82 -6.68 -16.49
CA ASP A 352 18.16 -8.06 -16.14
C ASP A 352 18.15 -8.98 -17.38
N LEU A 353 17.12 -8.85 -18.21
CA LEU A 353 16.95 -9.72 -19.37
C LEU A 353 17.93 -9.47 -20.51
N ALA A 354 18.38 -8.22 -20.69
CA ALA A 354 19.18 -7.80 -21.85
C ALA A 354 20.42 -6.95 -21.50
N GLY A 355 20.70 -6.67 -20.23
CA GLY A 355 21.87 -5.91 -19.78
C GLY A 355 21.79 -4.40 -20.03
N THR A 356 20.65 -3.86 -20.46
CA THR A 356 20.46 -2.44 -20.73
C THR A 356 19.01 -2.01 -20.44
N ASN A 357 18.82 -0.74 -20.06
CA ASN A 357 17.51 -0.12 -19.99
C ASN A 357 17.18 0.75 -21.23
N ASP A 358 18.11 0.88 -22.13
CA ASP A 358 17.92 1.60 -23.38
C ASP A 358 17.38 0.66 -24.47
N PHE A 359 16.06 0.71 -24.66
CA PHE A 359 15.37 -0.10 -25.65
C PHE A 359 15.81 0.21 -27.09
N ARG A 360 16.16 1.47 -27.39
CA ARG A 360 16.60 1.89 -28.69
C ARG A 360 18.00 1.35 -29.01
N ALA A 361 18.93 1.44 -28.05
CA ALA A 361 20.25 0.85 -28.16
C ALA A 361 20.19 -0.68 -28.35
N LEU A 362 19.26 -1.36 -27.66
CA LEU A 362 19.03 -2.79 -27.80
C LEU A 362 18.60 -3.18 -29.22
N LEU A 363 17.63 -2.47 -29.79
CA LEU A 363 17.19 -2.73 -31.19
C LEU A 363 18.29 -2.44 -32.19
N HIS A 364 19.03 -1.35 -32.00
CA HIS A 364 20.19 -1.03 -32.87
C HIS A 364 21.26 -2.12 -32.79
N PHE A 365 21.60 -2.61 -31.61
CA PHE A 365 22.53 -3.72 -31.43
C PHE A 365 22.04 -5.00 -32.12
N ARG A 366 20.74 -5.33 -32.01
CA ARG A 366 20.11 -6.46 -32.70
C ARG A 366 20.38 -6.40 -34.21
N ASP A 367 20.18 -5.21 -34.81
CA ASP A 367 20.22 -5.04 -36.28
C ASP A 367 21.64 -4.95 -36.82
N ALA A 368 22.56 -4.33 -36.08
CA ALA A 368 23.92 -3.99 -36.56
C ALA A 368 25.03 -4.89 -36.01
N GLY A 369 24.90 -5.50 -34.83
CA GLY A 369 26.02 -6.16 -34.17
C GLY A 369 25.76 -7.51 -33.53
N ALA A 370 24.48 -7.92 -33.33
CA ALA A 370 24.16 -9.13 -32.61
C ALA A 370 24.42 -10.41 -33.43
N VAL A 371 25.03 -11.42 -32.83
CA VAL A 371 25.07 -12.79 -33.36
C VAL A 371 23.69 -13.47 -33.24
N THR A 372 23.48 -14.57 -34.02
CA THR A 372 22.16 -15.23 -34.15
C THR A 372 21.47 -15.46 -32.79
N ARG A 373 22.16 -16.09 -31.81
CA ARG A 373 21.58 -16.37 -30.49
C ARG A 373 21.23 -15.11 -29.72
N GLN A 374 21.97 -14.03 -29.89
CA GLN A 374 21.64 -12.74 -29.25
C GLN A 374 20.41 -12.11 -29.88
N ARG A 375 20.31 -12.19 -31.24
CA ARG A 375 19.09 -11.73 -31.96
C ARG A 375 17.86 -12.46 -31.49
N GLU A 376 17.91 -13.79 -31.41
CA GLU A 376 16.80 -14.63 -30.95
C GLU A 376 16.38 -14.23 -29.52
N LYS A 377 17.36 -14.02 -28.63
CA LYS A 377 17.08 -13.57 -27.26
C LYS A 377 16.44 -12.17 -27.24
N ILE A 378 16.93 -11.23 -28.04
CA ILE A 378 16.36 -9.86 -28.10
C ILE A 378 14.94 -9.91 -28.64
N GLU A 379 14.67 -10.69 -29.70
CA GLU A 379 13.31 -10.89 -30.24
C GLU A 379 12.37 -11.43 -29.16
N LEU A 380 12.82 -12.45 -28.42
CA LEU A 380 12.03 -13.03 -27.32
C LEU A 380 11.72 -12.01 -26.22
N VAL A 381 12.70 -11.18 -25.83
CA VAL A 381 12.52 -10.14 -24.80
C VAL A 381 11.56 -9.05 -25.28
N VAL A 382 11.68 -8.61 -26.54
CA VAL A 382 10.77 -7.59 -27.11
C VAL A 382 9.34 -8.13 -27.18
N ASP A 383 9.16 -9.37 -27.64
CA ASP A 383 7.86 -10.02 -27.69
C ASP A 383 7.26 -10.27 -26.29
N PHE A 384 8.09 -10.64 -25.31
CA PHE A 384 7.69 -10.80 -23.93
C PHE A 384 7.13 -9.47 -23.36
N LEU A 385 7.85 -8.36 -23.55
CA LEU A 385 7.38 -7.04 -23.09
C LEU A 385 6.07 -6.63 -23.80
N ALA A 386 5.99 -6.80 -25.12
CA ALA A 386 4.79 -6.47 -25.87
C ALA A 386 3.58 -7.33 -25.46
N ARG A 387 3.80 -8.62 -25.20
CA ARG A 387 2.77 -9.55 -24.72
C ARG A 387 2.28 -9.16 -23.33
N ASN A 388 3.18 -8.76 -22.42
CA ASN A 388 2.80 -8.33 -21.07
C ASN A 388 1.92 -7.08 -21.10
N VAL A 389 2.27 -6.08 -21.93
CA VAL A 389 1.46 -4.87 -22.11
C VAL A 389 0.07 -5.23 -22.63
N ALA A 390 0.00 -6.00 -23.73
CA ALA A 390 -1.28 -6.40 -24.31
C ALA A 390 -2.12 -7.23 -23.33
N GLY A 391 -1.52 -8.17 -22.61
CA GLY A 391 -2.19 -9.00 -21.61
C GLY A 391 -2.80 -8.17 -20.48
N ALA A 392 -2.06 -7.15 -19.99
CA ALA A 392 -2.56 -6.27 -18.93
C ALA A 392 -3.68 -5.33 -19.43
N VAL A 393 -3.63 -4.87 -20.70
CA VAL A 393 -4.75 -4.16 -21.32
C VAL A 393 -5.99 -5.06 -21.38
N MET A 394 -5.86 -6.30 -21.85
CA MET A 394 -6.96 -7.27 -21.91
C MET A 394 -7.53 -7.59 -20.52
N GLN A 395 -6.69 -7.66 -19.49
CA GLN A 395 -7.13 -7.85 -18.11
C GLN A 395 -8.08 -6.73 -17.65
N LEU A 396 -7.73 -5.47 -17.95
CA LEU A 396 -8.56 -4.33 -17.59
C LEU A 396 -9.79 -4.15 -18.53
N ALA A 397 -9.73 -4.72 -19.74
CA ALA A 397 -10.83 -4.69 -20.68
C ALA A 397 -11.91 -5.73 -20.37
N ALA A 398 -11.61 -6.76 -19.57
CA ALA A 398 -12.55 -7.82 -19.19
C ALA A 398 -13.62 -7.38 -18.17
N ILE A 399 -13.93 -6.08 -18.09
CA ILE A 399 -14.90 -5.46 -17.20
C ILE A 399 -16.10 -5.01 -18.04
N GLU A 400 -17.29 -5.01 -17.44
CA GLU A 400 -18.59 -4.86 -18.12
C GLU A 400 -18.76 -3.64 -19.05
N THR A 401 -18.07 -2.52 -18.80
CA THR A 401 -18.21 -1.32 -19.63
C THR A 401 -17.35 -1.43 -20.90
N PRO A 402 -17.92 -1.29 -22.09
CA PRO A 402 -17.16 -1.31 -23.36
C PRO A 402 -16.03 -0.28 -23.39
N ILE A 403 -14.94 -0.62 -24.04
CA ILE A 403 -13.79 0.26 -24.23
C ILE A 403 -13.90 0.96 -25.59
N ASP A 404 -13.92 2.28 -25.57
CA ASP A 404 -13.94 3.09 -26.79
C ASP A 404 -12.62 3.10 -27.54
N VAL A 405 -11.49 3.19 -26.81
CA VAL A 405 -10.16 3.24 -27.41
C VAL A 405 -9.06 2.85 -26.41
N VAL A 406 -8.04 2.15 -26.89
CA VAL A 406 -6.80 1.91 -26.15
C VAL A 406 -5.76 2.96 -26.54
N ILE A 407 -5.11 3.59 -25.55
CA ILE A 407 -4.12 4.66 -25.77
C ILE A 407 -2.74 4.15 -25.39
N LEU A 408 -1.79 4.09 -26.34
CA LEU A 408 -0.39 3.76 -26.08
C LEU A 408 0.44 5.05 -25.98
N THR A 409 1.14 5.26 -24.86
CA THR A 409 1.90 6.48 -24.58
C THR A 409 3.19 6.17 -23.81
N GLY A 410 4.00 7.19 -23.51
CA GLY A 410 5.30 7.05 -22.83
C GLY A 410 6.45 6.91 -23.81
N GLY A 411 7.69 6.79 -23.29
CA GLY A 411 8.90 6.78 -24.12
C GLY A 411 8.98 5.65 -25.13
N LEU A 412 8.56 4.43 -24.76
CA LEU A 412 8.58 3.25 -25.63
C LEU A 412 7.54 3.31 -26.75
N SER A 413 6.50 4.13 -26.64
CA SER A 413 5.52 4.32 -27.72
C SER A 413 6.09 5.03 -28.95
N ARG A 414 7.31 5.57 -28.86
CA ARG A 414 8.05 6.11 -30.03
C ARG A 414 8.65 5.03 -30.92
N SER A 415 8.72 3.78 -30.47
CA SER A 415 9.18 2.65 -31.27
C SER A 415 8.02 2.07 -32.08
N ALA A 416 7.99 2.35 -33.38
CA ALA A 416 6.98 1.82 -34.30
C ALA A 416 6.94 0.29 -34.29
N GLU A 417 8.11 -0.36 -34.18
CA GLU A 417 8.21 -1.81 -34.10
C GLU A 417 7.52 -2.35 -32.82
N PHE A 418 7.86 -1.78 -31.63
CA PHE A 418 7.27 -2.22 -30.36
C PHE A 418 5.76 -1.99 -30.31
N VAL A 419 5.33 -0.80 -30.73
CA VAL A 419 3.91 -0.45 -30.88
C VAL A 419 3.22 -1.41 -31.84
N GLY A 420 3.80 -1.72 -32.97
CA GLY A 420 3.24 -2.65 -33.97
C GLY A 420 3.03 -4.06 -33.40
N ARG A 421 3.95 -4.54 -32.53
CA ARG A 421 3.81 -5.84 -31.84
C ARG A 421 2.64 -5.84 -30.85
N ILE A 422 2.40 -4.72 -30.15
CA ILE A 422 1.26 -4.56 -29.24
C ILE A 422 -0.03 -4.44 -30.04
N LYS A 423 -0.06 -3.56 -31.05
CA LYS A 423 -1.22 -3.33 -31.91
C LYS A 423 -1.76 -4.63 -32.51
N ARG A 424 -0.90 -5.47 -33.11
CA ARG A 424 -1.32 -6.77 -33.68
C ARG A 424 -2.02 -7.70 -32.68
N LYS A 425 -1.84 -7.51 -31.38
CA LYS A 425 -2.49 -8.30 -30.32
C LYS A 425 -3.81 -7.70 -29.85
N LEU A 426 -3.99 -6.38 -30.05
CA LEU A 426 -5.13 -5.63 -29.54
C LEU A 426 -6.18 -5.28 -30.61
N TYR A 427 -5.79 -5.05 -31.86
CA TYR A 427 -6.72 -4.70 -32.95
C TYR A 427 -7.87 -5.66 -33.20
N PRO A 428 -7.74 -6.98 -32.93
CA PRO A 428 -8.92 -7.84 -33.04
C PRO A 428 -10.06 -7.45 -32.07
N TYR A 429 -9.79 -6.58 -31.09
CA TYR A 429 -10.72 -6.27 -30.01
C TYR A 429 -11.00 -4.78 -29.82
N PHE A 430 -10.04 -3.88 -30.11
CA PHE A 430 -10.12 -2.45 -29.80
C PHE A 430 -9.41 -1.60 -30.83
N PRO A 431 -9.93 -0.39 -31.13
CA PRO A 431 -9.13 0.63 -31.80
C PRO A 431 -8.01 1.10 -30.91
N VAL A 432 -6.82 1.25 -31.48
CA VAL A 432 -5.58 1.62 -30.71
C VAL A 432 -5.00 2.92 -31.25
N VAL A 433 -4.90 3.91 -30.39
CA VAL A 433 -4.33 5.24 -30.67
C VAL A 433 -2.98 5.38 -29.99
N VAL A 434 -2.01 5.95 -30.68
CA VAL A 434 -0.66 6.21 -30.14
C VAL A 434 -0.50 7.70 -29.86
N VAL A 435 -0.09 8.01 -28.62
CA VAL A 435 0.29 9.36 -28.18
C VAL A 435 1.79 9.30 -27.84
N PRO A 436 2.70 9.62 -28.79
CA PRO A 436 4.13 9.37 -28.63
C PRO A 436 4.76 10.22 -27.53
N GLY A 437 5.41 9.57 -26.58
CA GLY A 437 6.06 10.25 -25.47
C GLY A 437 5.12 10.62 -24.33
N ALA A 438 5.37 11.73 -23.66
CA ALA A 438 4.57 12.26 -22.55
C ALA A 438 4.25 13.75 -22.76
N ILE A 439 3.12 14.18 -22.21
CA ILE A 439 2.63 15.56 -22.23
C ILE A 439 2.49 16.11 -20.79
N GLU A 440 3.47 15.78 -19.95
CA GLU A 440 3.42 16.09 -18.49
C GLU A 440 3.54 17.59 -18.22
N HIS A 441 4.37 18.33 -18.96
CA HIS A 441 4.51 19.78 -18.76
C HIS A 441 3.23 20.52 -19.12
N GLU A 442 2.63 20.19 -20.27
CA GLU A 442 1.36 20.77 -20.69
C GLU A 442 0.23 20.42 -19.67
N ALA A 443 0.26 19.22 -19.10
CA ALA A 443 -0.69 18.81 -18.07
C ALA A 443 -0.53 19.62 -16.77
N LEU A 444 0.71 19.86 -16.33
CA LEU A 444 1.00 20.67 -15.14
C LEU A 444 0.54 22.12 -15.35
N VAL A 445 0.83 22.71 -16.51
CA VAL A 445 0.40 24.10 -16.84
C VAL A 445 -1.12 24.21 -16.95
N ALA A 446 -1.76 23.25 -17.61
CA ALA A 446 -3.22 23.21 -17.72
C ALA A 446 -3.88 23.10 -16.32
N GLY A 447 -3.29 22.29 -15.44
CA GLY A 447 -3.72 22.19 -14.04
C GLY A 447 -3.51 23.51 -13.28
N HIS A 448 -2.35 24.12 -13.43
CA HIS A 448 -2.07 25.43 -12.84
C HIS A 448 -3.09 26.50 -13.29
N PHE A 449 -3.40 26.56 -14.60
CA PHE A 449 -4.42 27.46 -15.09
C PHE A 449 -5.82 27.14 -14.56
N ARG A 450 -6.18 25.87 -14.35
CA ARG A 450 -7.44 25.53 -13.66
C ARG A 450 -7.48 26.12 -12.25
N ALA A 451 -6.41 25.95 -11.46
CA ALA A 451 -6.35 26.51 -10.13
C ALA A 451 -6.43 28.04 -10.13
N ARG A 452 -5.78 28.69 -11.08
CA ARG A 452 -5.73 30.16 -11.20
C ARG A 452 -7.02 30.77 -11.70
N LEU A 453 -7.65 30.19 -12.71
CA LEU A 453 -8.78 30.76 -13.45
C LEU A 453 -10.12 30.18 -13.03
N ARG A 454 -10.13 28.99 -12.46
CA ARG A 454 -11.32 28.27 -11.99
C ARG A 454 -11.09 27.73 -10.58
N PRO A 455 -10.86 28.60 -9.58
CA PRO A 455 -10.51 28.15 -8.22
C PRO A 455 -11.55 27.23 -7.59
N ALA A 456 -12.83 27.31 -8.03
CA ALA A 456 -13.88 26.40 -7.60
C ALA A 456 -13.66 24.94 -8.06
N GLU A 457 -12.86 24.71 -9.11
CA GLU A 457 -12.50 23.36 -9.59
C GLU A 457 -11.23 22.83 -8.88
N THR A 458 -10.54 23.66 -8.12
CA THR A 458 -9.37 23.26 -7.35
C THR A 458 -9.80 22.49 -6.11
N LYS A 459 -9.24 21.31 -5.94
CA LYS A 459 -9.59 20.43 -4.82
C LYS A 459 -8.85 20.83 -3.54
N GLY A 460 -9.53 20.82 -2.41
CA GLY A 460 -8.93 21.02 -1.10
C GLY A 460 -8.24 19.73 -0.64
N TYR A 461 -6.91 19.76 -0.50
CA TYR A 461 -6.11 18.57 -0.20
C TYR A 461 -6.59 17.81 1.05
N VAL A 462 -6.66 18.50 2.18
CA VAL A 462 -7.07 17.89 3.47
C VAL A 462 -8.47 17.29 3.38
N ARG A 463 -9.42 18.03 2.79
CA ARG A 463 -10.80 17.56 2.61
C ARG A 463 -10.86 16.28 1.78
N GLU A 464 -10.18 16.25 0.64
CA GLU A 464 -10.20 15.09 -0.26
C GLU A 464 -9.45 13.90 0.34
N ARG A 465 -8.31 14.15 0.98
CA ARG A 465 -7.53 13.14 1.71
C ARG A 465 -8.38 12.46 2.79
N ASP A 466 -9.03 13.25 3.63
CA ASP A 466 -9.78 12.74 4.77
C ASP A 466 -11.09 12.07 4.32
N ALA A 467 -11.72 12.57 3.25
CA ALA A 467 -12.86 11.91 2.63
C ALA A 467 -12.47 10.55 2.07
N LEU A 468 -11.34 10.48 1.33
CA LEU A 468 -10.85 9.22 0.78
C LEU A 468 -10.44 8.23 1.87
N ARG A 469 -9.80 8.70 2.95
CA ARG A 469 -9.47 7.86 4.12
C ARG A 469 -10.71 7.20 4.71
N ARG A 470 -11.80 7.96 4.91
CA ARG A 470 -13.09 7.42 5.39
C ARG A 470 -13.63 6.37 4.43
N THR A 471 -13.74 6.68 3.15
CA THR A 471 -14.21 5.74 2.12
C THR A 471 -13.37 4.45 2.13
N ARG A 472 -12.03 4.56 2.24
CA ARG A 472 -11.13 3.38 2.28
C ARG A 472 -11.29 2.57 3.56
N SER A 473 -11.57 3.22 4.68
CA SER A 473 -11.89 2.54 5.94
C SER A 473 -13.19 1.73 5.81
N ASP A 474 -14.23 2.34 5.24
CA ASP A 474 -15.54 1.69 5.05
C ASP A 474 -15.45 0.51 4.06
N GLU A 475 -14.74 0.69 2.93
CA GLU A 475 -14.46 -0.38 1.96
C GLU A 475 -13.70 -1.55 2.62
N ARG A 476 -12.72 -1.24 3.45
CA ARG A 476 -11.95 -2.24 4.17
C ARG A 476 -12.82 -3.03 5.12
N VAL A 477 -13.65 -2.37 5.92
CA VAL A 477 -14.62 -3.01 6.80
C VAL A 477 -15.55 -3.92 6.00
N LEU A 478 -16.08 -3.43 4.86
CA LEU A 478 -16.95 -4.22 4.00
C LEU A 478 -16.26 -5.50 3.48
N VAL A 479 -15.04 -5.37 2.94
CA VAL A 479 -14.32 -6.51 2.36
C VAL A 479 -13.82 -7.49 3.42
N GLU A 480 -13.44 -6.99 4.60
CA GLU A 480 -13.00 -7.83 5.71
C GLU A 480 -14.16 -8.48 6.49
N THR A 481 -15.41 -8.06 6.24
CA THR A 481 -16.60 -8.62 6.90
C THR A 481 -16.73 -10.13 6.63
N GLU A 482 -16.86 -10.90 7.70
CA GLU A 482 -17.10 -12.35 7.60
C GLU A 482 -18.56 -12.63 7.27
N ILE A 483 -18.82 -13.23 6.11
CA ILE A 483 -20.18 -13.65 5.71
C ILE A 483 -20.53 -15.01 6.34
N PHE A 484 -19.60 -15.94 6.29
CA PHE A 484 -19.72 -17.26 6.87
C PHE A 484 -18.43 -17.61 7.62
N THR A 485 -18.57 -18.27 8.76
CA THR A 485 -17.45 -18.94 9.42
C THR A 485 -16.91 -20.01 8.47
N HIS A 486 -15.64 -19.89 8.08
CA HIS A 486 -15.03 -20.83 7.13
C HIS A 486 -15.19 -22.27 7.63
N PRO A 487 -15.79 -23.20 6.86
CA PRO A 487 -16.05 -24.58 7.32
C PRO A 487 -14.78 -25.32 7.75
N GLN A 488 -13.62 -24.98 7.17
CA GLN A 488 -12.31 -25.55 7.55
C GLN A 488 -11.75 -24.92 8.85
N LEU A 489 -12.23 -23.75 9.28
CA LEU A 489 -11.97 -23.19 10.60
C LEU A 489 -12.94 -23.73 11.66
N ARG A 490 -14.01 -24.44 11.29
CA ARG A 490 -14.74 -25.37 12.16
C ARG A 490 -13.88 -26.61 12.40
N LYS A 491 -12.69 -26.41 12.99
CA LYS A 491 -12.05 -27.54 13.67
C LYS A 491 -13.05 -28.14 14.63
N LYS A 492 -13.06 -29.49 14.79
CA LYS A 492 -13.76 -30.16 15.89
C LYS A 492 -13.57 -29.29 17.13
N GLU A 493 -14.61 -29.10 17.92
CA GLU A 493 -14.63 -28.21 19.10
C GLU A 493 -13.39 -28.31 20.01
N ASN A 494 -12.63 -29.40 19.91
CA ASN A 494 -11.45 -29.72 20.70
C ASN A 494 -10.12 -29.74 19.88
N ALA A 495 -10.09 -29.20 18.67
CA ALA A 495 -8.81 -29.13 17.94
C ALA A 495 -7.87 -28.09 18.53
N PRO A 496 -6.55 -28.36 18.59
CA PRO A 496 -5.57 -27.37 19.07
C PRO A 496 -5.61 -26.08 18.26
N VAL A 497 -5.52 -24.95 18.94
CA VAL A 497 -5.34 -23.63 18.31
C VAL A 497 -3.92 -23.56 17.74
N THR A 498 -3.79 -23.22 16.47
CA THR A 498 -2.51 -23.21 15.74
C THR A 498 -2.11 -21.85 15.19
N SER A 499 -3.01 -20.84 15.28
CA SER A 499 -2.73 -19.47 14.83
C SER A 499 -3.34 -18.44 15.79
N LEU A 500 -2.84 -17.21 15.73
CA LEU A 500 -3.40 -16.10 16.51
C LEU A 500 -4.82 -15.75 16.08
N ASP A 501 -5.17 -15.91 14.81
CA ASP A 501 -6.54 -15.68 14.32
C ASP A 501 -7.52 -16.70 14.89
N GLU A 502 -7.09 -17.94 15.14
CA GLU A 502 -7.91 -18.95 15.81
C GLU A 502 -8.18 -18.59 17.28
N ILE A 503 -7.29 -17.82 17.94
CA ILE A 503 -7.55 -17.27 19.30
C ILE A 503 -8.70 -16.26 19.25
N VAL A 504 -8.68 -15.33 18.28
CA VAL A 504 -9.76 -14.35 18.08
C VAL A 504 -11.08 -15.06 17.79
N TYR A 505 -11.05 -16.05 16.90
CA TYR A 505 -12.23 -16.86 16.57
C TYR A 505 -12.77 -17.60 17.80
N LEU A 506 -11.89 -18.24 18.58
CA LEU A 506 -12.30 -18.98 19.80
C LEU A 506 -12.97 -18.03 20.80
N ALA A 507 -12.39 -16.84 21.03
CA ALA A 507 -12.98 -15.82 21.92
C ALA A 507 -14.40 -15.44 21.46
N ARG A 508 -14.57 -15.11 20.18
CA ARG A 508 -15.88 -14.75 19.61
C ARG A 508 -16.90 -15.88 19.69
N SER A 509 -16.47 -17.12 19.41
CA SER A 509 -17.35 -18.29 19.48
C SER A 509 -17.82 -18.57 20.90
N MET A 510 -16.98 -18.28 21.90
CA MET A 510 -17.35 -18.39 23.32
C MET A 510 -18.33 -17.30 23.72
N VAL A 511 -18.09 -16.06 23.31
CA VAL A 511 -19.02 -14.93 23.58
C VAL A 511 -20.37 -15.16 22.90
N ALA A 512 -20.42 -15.71 21.70
CA ALA A 512 -21.68 -16.04 21.02
C ALA A 512 -22.53 -17.08 21.79
N LYS A 513 -21.90 -17.88 22.66
CA LYS A 513 -22.54 -18.89 23.50
C LYS A 513 -22.80 -18.42 24.97
N GLY A 514 -22.25 -17.26 25.35
CA GLY A 514 -22.29 -16.73 26.70
C GLY A 514 -22.25 -15.19 26.76
N ALA A 515 -21.96 -14.63 27.92
CA ALA A 515 -21.83 -13.19 28.10
C ALA A 515 -20.41 -12.71 27.71
N ALA A 516 -20.33 -11.54 27.07
CA ALA A 516 -19.06 -10.89 26.78
C ALA A 516 -18.39 -10.45 28.09
N PRO A 517 -17.09 -10.75 28.30
CA PRO A 517 -16.33 -10.26 29.45
C PRO A 517 -16.26 -8.73 29.49
N ARG A 518 -16.14 -8.15 30.67
CA ARG A 518 -16.03 -6.72 30.92
C ARG A 518 -14.58 -6.37 31.23
N ILE A 519 -14.01 -5.48 30.42
CA ILE A 519 -12.62 -5.05 30.54
C ILE A 519 -12.56 -3.63 31.08
N ALA A 520 -11.89 -3.42 32.21
CA ALA A 520 -11.58 -2.08 32.68
C ALA A 520 -10.23 -1.62 32.08
N ILE A 521 -10.25 -0.60 31.20
CA ILE A 521 -9.06 0.03 30.65
C ILE A 521 -8.59 1.08 31.66
N VAL A 522 -7.41 0.88 32.23
CA VAL A 522 -6.83 1.70 33.30
C VAL A 522 -6.04 2.86 32.71
N GLY A 523 -6.55 4.08 32.82
CA GLY A 523 -6.02 5.25 32.14
C GLY A 523 -6.40 5.23 30.65
N ALA A 524 -7.70 5.40 30.38
CA ALA A 524 -8.27 5.32 29.06
C ALA A 524 -8.03 6.58 28.19
N GLU A 525 -7.26 7.55 28.69
CA GLU A 525 -6.72 8.68 27.92
C GLU A 525 -5.65 8.24 26.90
N ASN A 526 -5.39 6.95 26.82
CA ASN A 526 -4.43 6.37 25.88
C ASN A 526 -5.09 5.95 24.57
N GLU A 527 -4.76 6.66 23.50
CA GLU A 527 -5.26 6.43 22.15
C GLU A 527 -5.13 4.97 21.70
N ASP A 528 -3.95 4.37 21.85
CA ASP A 528 -3.67 2.98 21.46
C ASP A 528 -4.60 1.95 22.12
N ALA A 529 -4.95 2.17 23.39
CA ALA A 529 -5.84 1.27 24.13
C ALA A 529 -7.30 1.42 23.68
N VAL A 530 -7.73 2.66 23.43
CA VAL A 530 -9.08 2.97 22.94
C VAL A 530 -9.29 2.44 21.51
N VAL A 531 -8.33 2.63 20.62
CA VAL A 531 -8.36 2.09 19.26
C VAL A 531 -8.41 0.55 19.28
N ALA A 532 -7.62 -0.10 20.13
CA ALA A 532 -7.64 -1.55 20.27
C ALA A 532 -9.00 -2.07 20.78
N ALA A 533 -9.64 -1.35 21.71
CA ALA A 533 -10.97 -1.69 22.19
C ALA A 533 -12.02 -1.57 21.07
N LYS A 534 -11.94 -0.51 20.27
CA LYS A 534 -12.80 -0.33 19.08
C LYS A 534 -12.64 -1.50 18.11
N GLN A 535 -11.42 -1.81 17.69
CA GLN A 535 -11.12 -2.89 16.75
C GLN A 535 -11.62 -4.27 17.26
N ALA A 536 -11.54 -4.51 18.57
CA ALA A 536 -12.03 -5.75 19.16
C ALA A 536 -13.53 -5.98 18.94
N ASN A 537 -14.31 -4.91 18.84
CA ASN A 537 -15.76 -4.97 18.69
C ASN A 537 -16.27 -4.71 17.26
N GLU A 538 -15.52 -4.02 16.42
CA GLU A 538 -15.94 -3.72 15.04
C GLU A 538 -15.81 -4.89 14.07
N GLU A 539 -14.88 -5.81 14.30
CA GLU A 539 -14.55 -6.88 13.36
C GLU A 539 -15.48 -8.12 13.43
N GLY A 540 -16.71 -8.03 13.91
CA GLY A 540 -17.57 -9.22 13.93
C GLY A 540 -19.00 -9.01 14.41
N ARG A 541 -19.85 -10.02 14.23
CA ARG A 541 -21.28 -10.01 14.60
C ARG A 541 -21.53 -9.83 16.10
N TYR A 542 -20.56 -10.21 16.93
CA TYR A 542 -20.65 -10.11 18.39
C TYR A 542 -19.42 -9.37 18.93
N PRO A 543 -19.59 -8.45 19.89
CA PRO A 543 -18.47 -7.80 20.55
C PRO A 543 -17.64 -8.86 21.31
N ILE A 544 -16.30 -8.75 21.26
CA ILE A 544 -15.42 -9.65 22.03
C ILE A 544 -15.51 -9.34 23.51
N ALA A 545 -15.67 -8.06 23.88
CA ALA A 545 -15.74 -7.62 25.25
C ALA A 545 -16.61 -6.37 25.40
N LYS A 546 -17.03 -6.09 26.64
CA LYS A 546 -17.57 -4.78 27.04
C LYS A 546 -16.46 -3.97 27.69
N PHE A 547 -16.30 -2.72 27.33
CA PHE A 547 -15.21 -1.88 27.81
C PHE A 547 -15.66 -0.80 28.79
N LEU A 548 -15.01 -0.75 29.94
CA LEU A 548 -15.11 0.31 30.93
C LEU A 548 -13.89 1.21 30.77
N LEU A 549 -14.08 2.38 30.19
CA LEU A 549 -13.03 3.36 29.91
C LEU A 549 -12.79 4.18 31.18
N VAL A 550 -11.77 3.83 31.95
CA VAL A 550 -11.52 4.40 33.28
C VAL A 550 -10.46 5.50 33.19
N GLY A 551 -10.84 6.75 33.45
CA GLY A 551 -9.95 7.90 33.38
C GLY A 551 -10.71 9.25 33.42
N ASP A 552 -10.05 10.33 33.03
CA ASP A 552 -10.66 11.66 32.93
C ASP A 552 -11.77 11.70 31.88
N PHE A 553 -12.97 12.11 32.30
CA PHE A 553 -14.15 12.08 31.43
C PHE A 553 -13.98 12.90 30.16
N TYR A 554 -13.34 14.07 30.25
CA TYR A 554 -13.20 14.96 29.10
C TYR A 554 -12.22 14.40 28.07
N GLU A 555 -11.03 13.97 28.50
CA GLU A 555 -10.01 13.42 27.62
C GLU A 555 -10.47 12.09 26.98
N VAL A 556 -11.11 11.22 27.75
CA VAL A 556 -11.66 9.95 27.25
C VAL A 556 -12.83 10.19 26.28
N SER A 557 -13.72 11.16 26.58
CA SER A 557 -14.83 11.51 25.66
C SER A 557 -14.32 12.09 24.34
N LYS A 558 -13.26 12.89 24.37
CA LYS A 558 -12.62 13.44 23.19
C LYS A 558 -12.07 12.34 22.30
N LEU A 559 -11.32 11.38 22.85
CA LEU A 559 -10.84 10.21 22.10
C LEU A 559 -11.99 9.35 21.57
N ALA A 560 -13.02 9.10 22.39
CA ALA A 560 -14.18 8.34 21.95
C ALA A 560 -14.88 9.00 20.75
N TRP A 561 -15.00 10.33 20.76
CA TRP A 561 -15.55 11.09 19.66
C TRP A 561 -14.64 11.07 18.41
N GLU A 562 -13.34 11.27 18.60
CA GLU A 562 -12.33 11.27 17.53
C GLU A 562 -12.31 9.93 16.78
N TYR A 563 -12.45 8.84 17.51
CA TYR A 563 -12.46 7.48 16.96
C TYR A 563 -13.87 6.91 16.72
N ASP A 564 -14.93 7.73 16.71
CA ASP A 564 -16.34 7.32 16.48
C ASP A 564 -16.76 6.12 17.32
N ILE A 565 -16.44 6.16 18.63
CA ILE A 565 -16.86 5.16 19.59
C ILE A 565 -18.16 5.60 20.23
N LYS A 566 -19.23 4.85 20.03
CA LYS A 566 -20.53 5.11 20.66
C LYS A 566 -20.50 4.68 22.12
N VAL A 567 -20.40 5.65 23.00
CA VAL A 567 -20.50 5.43 24.44
C VAL A 567 -21.99 5.29 24.82
N ASP A 568 -22.56 4.11 24.60
CA ASP A 568 -24.00 3.80 24.77
C ASP A 568 -24.31 3.06 26.09
N GLY A 569 -23.25 2.72 26.84
CA GLY A 569 -23.38 1.95 28.09
C GLY A 569 -23.46 0.43 27.88
N ASP A 570 -23.74 -0.06 26.68
CA ASP A 570 -23.80 -1.50 26.38
C ASP A 570 -22.41 -2.09 26.11
N ASN A 571 -21.68 -1.52 25.14
CA ASN A 571 -20.36 -1.99 24.76
C ASN A 571 -19.23 -1.11 25.33
N TYR A 572 -19.49 0.19 25.50
CA TYR A 572 -18.52 1.16 26.02
C TYR A 572 -19.19 2.06 27.08
N ARG A 573 -18.56 2.15 28.24
CA ARG A 573 -18.97 3.04 29.34
C ARG A 573 -17.76 3.81 29.86
N ILE A 574 -17.82 5.13 29.92
CA ILE A 574 -16.81 5.96 30.57
C ILE A 574 -17.03 5.91 32.07
N VAL A 575 -15.94 5.74 32.80
CA VAL A 575 -15.92 5.76 34.29
C VAL A 575 -14.96 6.87 34.70
N ASP A 576 -15.54 8.00 35.07
CA ASP A 576 -14.81 9.22 35.45
C ASP A 576 -14.05 9.07 36.76
N THR A 577 -12.78 9.44 36.78
CA THR A 577 -11.92 9.35 37.95
C THR A 577 -10.55 10.01 37.76
N ASP A 578 -10.01 10.63 38.83
CA ASP A 578 -8.61 11.08 38.92
C ASP A 578 -7.65 9.94 39.35
N SER A 579 -8.16 8.80 39.74
CA SER A 579 -7.40 7.66 40.28
C SER A 579 -7.76 6.38 39.54
N PRO A 580 -7.30 6.24 38.27
CA PRO A 580 -7.76 5.17 37.37
C PRO A 580 -7.40 3.76 37.85
N VAL A 581 -6.28 3.57 38.54
CA VAL A 581 -5.87 2.26 39.08
C VAL A 581 -6.82 1.80 40.18
N GLU A 582 -7.04 2.65 41.20
CA GLU A 582 -7.92 2.35 42.34
C GLU A 582 -9.36 2.14 41.90
N ARG A 583 -9.81 2.98 40.93
CA ARG A 583 -11.19 2.88 40.42
C ARG A 583 -11.41 1.61 39.62
N ALA A 584 -10.47 1.24 38.71
CA ALA A 584 -10.58 -0.01 37.98
C ALA A 584 -10.57 -1.24 38.88
N ILE A 585 -9.75 -1.24 39.94
CA ILE A 585 -9.74 -2.30 40.94
C ILE A 585 -11.07 -2.37 41.69
N ALA A 586 -11.67 -1.23 42.06
CA ALA A 586 -12.98 -1.18 42.69
C ALA A 586 -14.07 -1.77 41.77
N LEU A 587 -13.99 -1.56 40.44
CA LEU A 587 -14.91 -2.19 39.50
C LEU A 587 -14.77 -3.71 39.47
N VAL A 588 -13.53 -4.22 39.52
CA VAL A 588 -13.29 -5.69 39.63
C VAL A 588 -13.79 -6.21 40.99
N ALA A 589 -13.59 -5.47 42.08
CA ALA A 589 -14.07 -5.83 43.41
C ALA A 589 -15.59 -5.91 43.49
N ALA A 590 -16.29 -4.99 42.84
CA ALA A 590 -17.73 -4.94 42.73
C ALA A 590 -18.34 -5.97 41.75
N GLY A 591 -17.48 -6.71 41.01
CA GLY A 591 -17.91 -7.61 39.97
C GLY A 591 -18.48 -6.89 38.75
N GLU A 592 -18.13 -5.62 38.53
CA GLU A 592 -18.49 -4.84 37.33
C GLU A 592 -17.47 -5.02 36.21
N ALA A 593 -16.24 -5.42 36.50
CA ALA A 593 -15.20 -5.79 35.55
C ALA A 593 -14.68 -7.21 35.84
N ASP A 594 -14.33 -7.93 34.78
CA ASP A 594 -13.82 -9.31 34.86
C ASP A 594 -12.29 -9.37 34.71
N LEU A 595 -11.69 -8.38 34.07
CA LEU A 595 -10.25 -8.28 33.83
C LEU A 595 -9.80 -6.81 33.64
N LEU A 596 -8.50 -6.59 33.73
CA LEU A 596 -7.88 -5.28 33.58
C LEU A 596 -7.10 -5.19 32.26
N MET A 597 -7.11 -4.02 31.62
CA MET A 597 -6.24 -3.69 30.50
C MET A 597 -5.47 -2.41 30.83
N LYS A 598 -4.16 -2.45 30.68
CA LYS A 598 -3.31 -1.29 30.87
C LYS A 598 -3.54 -0.29 29.71
N GLY A 599 -3.88 0.94 30.03
CA GLY A 599 -3.91 2.11 29.14
C GLY A 599 -2.71 3.04 29.39
N GLY A 600 -2.96 4.30 29.77
CA GLY A 600 -1.95 5.35 29.95
C GLY A 600 -1.04 5.20 31.18
N VAL A 601 -1.41 4.39 32.16
CA VAL A 601 -0.69 4.22 33.44
C VAL A 601 0.54 3.30 33.30
N LYS A 602 1.43 3.32 34.31
CA LYS A 602 2.61 2.44 34.34
C LYS A 602 2.21 1.00 34.70
N THR A 603 2.88 0.02 34.08
CA THR A 603 2.68 -1.43 34.35
C THR A 603 2.81 -1.76 35.85
N GLU A 604 3.80 -1.18 36.51
CA GLU A 604 4.06 -1.41 37.93
C GLU A 604 2.88 -0.97 38.81
N GLU A 605 2.24 0.15 38.49
CA GLU A 605 1.09 0.69 39.24
C GLU A 605 -0.12 -0.24 39.17
N VAL A 606 -0.46 -0.72 37.94
CA VAL A 606 -1.54 -1.68 37.73
C VAL A 606 -1.28 -2.98 38.48
N MET A 607 -0.08 -3.53 38.35
CA MET A 607 0.31 -4.78 39.03
C MET A 607 0.30 -4.64 40.55
N ARG A 608 0.83 -3.54 41.08
CA ARG A 608 0.86 -3.27 42.51
C ARG A 608 -0.56 -3.12 43.08
N GLY A 609 -1.43 -2.40 42.38
CA GLY A 609 -2.83 -2.23 42.73
C GLY A 609 -3.59 -3.55 42.76
N ALA A 610 -3.47 -4.37 41.72
CA ALA A 610 -4.10 -5.68 41.65
C ALA A 610 -3.60 -6.62 42.75
N LEU A 611 -2.30 -6.69 43.03
CA LEU A 611 -1.71 -7.51 44.08
C LEU A 611 -2.16 -7.06 45.50
N ARG A 612 -2.22 -5.73 45.75
CA ARG A 612 -2.69 -5.17 47.01
C ARG A 612 -4.14 -5.62 47.26
N TYR A 613 -5.03 -5.39 46.29
CA TYR A 613 -6.43 -5.79 46.38
C TYR A 613 -6.61 -7.28 46.69
N LEU A 614 -5.88 -8.14 45.96
CA LEU A 614 -6.00 -9.59 46.16
C LEU A 614 -5.52 -10.04 47.55
N LYS A 615 -4.48 -9.39 48.11
CA LYS A 615 -4.02 -9.63 49.47
C LYS A 615 -5.03 -9.18 50.50
N GLU A 616 -5.54 -7.95 50.39
CA GLU A 616 -6.47 -7.36 51.33
C GLU A 616 -7.84 -8.05 51.36
N SER A 617 -8.32 -8.47 50.17
CA SER A 617 -9.58 -9.20 50.03
C SER A 617 -9.53 -10.68 50.40
N GLY A 618 -8.31 -11.22 50.73
CA GLY A 618 -8.10 -12.64 50.99
C GLY A 618 -8.30 -13.54 49.74
N ARG A 619 -8.45 -12.94 48.57
CA ARG A 619 -8.64 -13.67 47.28
C ARG A 619 -7.35 -14.19 46.68
N LEU A 620 -6.20 -13.73 47.14
CA LEU A 620 -4.93 -14.30 46.75
C LEU A 620 -4.77 -15.66 47.41
N GLU A 621 -5.07 -16.73 46.73
CA GLU A 621 -4.84 -18.09 47.24
C GLU A 621 -3.35 -18.24 47.65
N LYS A 622 -3.15 -18.84 48.86
CA LYS A 622 -1.80 -18.99 49.39
C LYS A 622 -0.90 -19.77 48.43
N GLY A 623 0.16 -19.11 47.96
CA GLY A 623 1.11 -19.71 47.03
C GLY A 623 0.89 -19.41 45.52
N ARG A 624 -0.15 -18.69 45.11
CA ARG A 624 -0.28 -18.23 43.71
C ARG A 624 0.65 -17.05 43.40
N ILE A 625 1.14 -16.97 42.17
CA ILE A 625 1.95 -15.87 41.67
C ILE A 625 1.42 -15.41 40.32
N TYR A 626 1.58 -14.13 40.00
CA TYR A 626 1.41 -13.66 38.64
C TYR A 626 2.60 -14.06 37.76
N SER A 627 2.32 -14.41 36.52
CA SER A 627 3.33 -14.61 35.47
C SER A 627 2.85 -14.12 34.11
N HIS A 628 3.75 -13.62 33.29
CA HIS A 628 3.45 -13.23 31.92
C HIS A 628 3.51 -14.44 31.00
N VAL A 629 2.49 -14.60 30.14
CA VAL A 629 2.43 -15.62 29.11
C VAL A 629 2.30 -14.91 27.76
N GLY A 630 3.35 -14.96 26.95
CA GLY A 630 3.38 -14.41 25.60
C GLY A 630 3.28 -15.55 24.58
N ILE A 631 2.28 -15.51 23.71
CA ILE A 631 2.07 -16.50 22.64
C ILE A 631 2.39 -15.83 21.30
N PHE A 632 3.39 -16.35 20.60
CA PHE A 632 3.92 -15.80 19.38
C PHE A 632 3.53 -16.62 18.16
N GLN A 633 3.17 -15.95 17.09
CA GLN A 633 3.15 -16.51 15.74
C GLN A 633 4.39 -15.98 15.01
N VAL A 634 5.42 -16.81 14.96
CA VAL A 634 6.70 -16.49 14.31
C VAL A 634 6.63 -16.96 12.87
N PRO A 635 6.91 -16.11 11.85
CA PRO A 635 6.79 -16.50 10.43
C PRO A 635 7.59 -17.74 10.04
N THR A 636 8.73 -17.96 10.68
CA THR A 636 9.65 -19.07 10.40
C THR A 636 9.41 -20.29 11.30
N TYR A 637 8.41 -20.27 12.19
CA TYR A 637 8.12 -21.38 13.11
C TYR A 637 6.73 -21.97 12.82
N PRO A 638 6.59 -23.31 12.70
CA PRO A 638 5.41 -23.94 12.10
C PRO A 638 4.15 -23.94 13.00
N LYS A 639 4.25 -23.49 14.25
CA LYS A 639 3.15 -23.43 15.22
C LYS A 639 3.29 -22.23 16.15
N LEU A 640 2.30 -22.05 17.03
CA LEU A 640 2.40 -21.04 18.09
C LEU A 640 3.53 -21.39 19.08
N LEU A 641 4.32 -20.39 19.45
CA LEU A 641 5.42 -20.51 20.41
C LEU A 641 5.10 -19.66 21.65
N THR A 642 5.04 -20.28 22.80
CA THR A 642 4.81 -19.57 24.07
C THR A 642 6.14 -19.24 24.73
N VAL A 643 6.32 -17.99 25.19
CA VAL A 643 7.48 -17.56 25.98
C VAL A 643 7.01 -17.06 27.33
N THR A 644 7.61 -17.59 28.43
CA THR A 644 7.27 -17.23 29.82
C THR A 644 8.50 -17.39 30.74
N ASP A 645 8.75 -16.58 31.78
CA ASP A 645 8.19 -15.27 32.05
C ASP A 645 9.13 -14.22 31.43
N ALA A 646 8.55 -13.24 30.78
CA ALA A 646 9.31 -12.20 30.08
C ALA A 646 9.04 -10.78 30.62
N ALA A 647 8.21 -10.65 31.69
CA ALA A 647 7.73 -9.31 32.09
C ALA A 647 7.34 -9.15 33.58
N VAL A 648 7.27 -10.20 34.39
CA VAL A 648 6.72 -10.12 35.77
C VAL A 648 7.71 -10.56 36.85
N ASN A 649 8.38 -11.71 36.68
CA ASN A 649 9.23 -12.29 37.72
C ASN A 649 10.72 -12.13 37.37
N PRO A 650 11.46 -11.23 38.02
CA PRO A 650 12.85 -10.93 37.62
C PRO A 650 13.80 -12.13 37.67
N ALA A 651 13.85 -12.83 38.81
CA ALA A 651 14.74 -13.97 39.05
C ALA A 651 13.96 -15.11 39.76
N PRO A 652 13.13 -15.86 39.02
CA PRO A 652 12.25 -16.86 39.63
C PRO A 652 13.07 -18.07 40.11
N ASP A 653 12.91 -18.43 41.39
CA ASP A 653 13.44 -19.67 41.97
C ASP A 653 12.69 -20.93 41.45
N ARG A 654 13.10 -22.10 41.91
CA ARG A 654 12.52 -23.37 41.48
C ARG A 654 11.00 -23.45 41.70
N GLU A 655 10.52 -23.01 42.90
CA GLU A 655 9.09 -23.03 43.18
C GLU A 655 8.30 -22.04 42.33
N MET A 656 8.83 -20.86 42.14
CA MET A 656 8.23 -19.85 41.25
C MET A 656 8.18 -20.35 39.79
N LYS A 657 9.26 -20.96 39.27
CA LYS A 657 9.26 -21.54 37.93
C LYS A 657 8.22 -22.64 37.75
N ARG A 658 8.04 -23.49 38.74
CA ARG A 658 6.97 -24.50 38.73
C ARG A 658 5.60 -23.82 38.59
N LYS A 659 5.32 -22.75 39.35
CA LYS A 659 4.07 -22.01 39.28
C LYS A 659 3.89 -21.31 37.92
N ILE A 660 4.96 -20.78 37.34
CA ILE A 660 4.98 -20.18 36.00
C ILE A 660 4.59 -21.21 34.94
N ILE A 661 5.19 -22.42 35.02
CA ILE A 661 4.82 -23.55 34.14
C ILE A 661 3.32 -23.85 34.25
N GLU A 662 2.80 -24.03 35.48
CA GLU A 662 1.39 -24.38 35.70
C GLU A 662 0.42 -23.27 35.23
N ASN A 663 0.78 -21.99 35.35
CA ASN A 663 0.03 -20.88 34.79
C ASN A 663 -0.05 -20.96 33.26
N ALA A 664 1.06 -21.18 32.60
CA ALA A 664 1.13 -21.29 31.13
C ALA A 664 0.44 -22.57 30.64
N LEU A 665 0.61 -23.72 31.30
CA LEU A 665 -0.09 -24.96 30.99
C LEU A 665 -1.61 -24.78 30.97
N ARG A 666 -2.15 -24.00 31.93
CA ARG A 666 -3.58 -23.71 31.99
C ARG A 666 -4.03 -22.94 30.75
N ILE A 667 -3.26 -21.95 30.30
CA ILE A 667 -3.57 -21.20 29.07
C ILE A 667 -3.51 -22.09 27.84
N LEU A 668 -2.46 -22.92 27.71
CA LEU A 668 -2.32 -23.85 26.59
C LEU A 668 -3.48 -24.84 26.52
N ARG A 669 -3.98 -25.33 27.65
CA ARG A 669 -5.20 -26.18 27.71
C ARG A 669 -6.45 -25.42 27.29
N TYR A 670 -6.59 -24.13 27.62
CA TYR A 670 -7.71 -23.32 27.13
C TYR A 670 -7.69 -23.16 25.61
N LEU A 671 -6.51 -23.27 25.00
CA LEU A 671 -6.29 -23.28 23.56
C LEU A 671 -6.31 -24.71 22.96
N ASN A 672 -6.79 -25.69 23.71
CA ASN A 672 -6.87 -27.12 23.33
C ASN A 672 -5.50 -27.77 22.99
N ILE A 673 -4.40 -27.21 23.49
CA ILE A 673 -3.06 -27.83 23.40
C ILE A 673 -2.92 -28.73 24.63
N THR A 674 -3.26 -30.01 24.47
CA THR A 674 -3.48 -30.95 25.59
C THR A 674 -2.17 -31.57 26.12
N LYS A 675 -1.14 -31.69 25.28
CA LYS A 675 0.17 -32.24 25.68
C LYS A 675 1.30 -31.36 25.15
N PRO A 676 1.46 -30.10 25.66
CA PRO A 676 2.45 -29.19 25.17
C PRO A 676 3.88 -29.65 25.52
N LYS A 677 4.81 -29.34 24.61
CA LYS A 677 6.23 -29.57 24.76
C LYS A 677 6.90 -28.31 25.35
N ILE A 678 7.44 -28.40 26.54
CA ILE A 678 7.99 -27.31 27.33
C ILE A 678 9.50 -27.45 27.41
N ALA A 679 10.23 -26.51 26.77
CA ALA A 679 11.67 -26.42 26.89
C ALA A 679 12.07 -25.48 28.04
N ILE A 680 12.83 -25.99 29.02
CA ILE A 680 13.44 -25.14 30.05
C ILE A 680 14.79 -24.65 29.55
N ILE A 681 14.85 -23.37 29.23
CA ILE A 681 15.98 -22.76 28.51
C ILE A 681 17.17 -22.53 29.41
N SER A 682 18.33 -22.89 28.90
CA SER A 682 19.66 -22.63 29.47
C SER A 682 20.67 -22.42 28.34
N ALA A 683 21.91 -22.04 28.69
CA ALA A 683 22.98 -21.89 27.71
C ALA A 683 23.59 -23.23 27.23
N VAL A 684 23.25 -24.33 27.88
CA VAL A 684 23.81 -25.67 27.64
C VAL A 684 22.71 -26.73 27.71
N GLU A 685 22.95 -27.91 27.09
CA GLU A 685 21.99 -29.02 27.03
C GLU A 685 22.22 -30.11 28.11
N THR A 686 23.20 -29.89 28.98
CA THR A 686 23.52 -30.82 30.06
C THR A 686 23.67 -30.06 31.38
N ARG A 687 23.40 -30.73 32.50
CA ARG A 687 23.62 -30.17 33.82
C ARG A 687 25.12 -29.79 34.01
N ASN A 688 25.36 -28.51 34.25
CA ASN A 688 26.68 -27.97 34.46
C ASN A 688 26.68 -27.08 35.71
N PRO A 689 27.41 -27.46 36.78
CA PRO A 689 27.46 -26.67 38.03
C PRO A 689 27.93 -25.22 37.83
N SER A 690 28.71 -24.94 36.79
CA SER A 690 29.15 -23.59 36.47
C SER A 690 28.03 -22.74 35.77
N VAL A 691 26.92 -23.36 35.40
CA VAL A 691 25.76 -22.71 34.75
C VAL A 691 24.53 -23.03 35.61
N GLU A 692 24.25 -22.18 36.59
CA GLU A 692 23.19 -22.39 37.60
C GLU A 692 21.83 -22.68 36.95
N SER A 693 21.48 -21.97 35.86
CA SER A 693 20.24 -22.18 35.09
C SER A 693 20.12 -23.62 34.58
N SER A 694 21.22 -24.29 34.24
CA SER A 694 21.22 -25.67 33.76
C SER A 694 20.92 -26.69 34.87
N MET A 695 21.38 -26.45 36.07
CA MET A 695 21.10 -27.28 37.23
C MET A 695 19.58 -27.20 37.57
N LEU A 696 19.10 -25.96 37.68
CA LEU A 696 17.68 -25.70 37.97
C LEU A 696 16.74 -26.28 36.90
N ALA A 697 17.12 -26.11 35.61
CA ALA A 697 16.36 -26.66 34.48
C ALA A 697 16.30 -28.20 34.54
N GLY A 698 17.44 -28.86 34.86
CA GLY A 698 17.47 -30.31 34.99
C GLY A 698 16.61 -30.83 36.16
N ASP A 699 16.63 -30.12 37.30
CA ASP A 699 15.82 -30.47 38.47
C ASP A 699 14.32 -30.35 38.20
N LEU A 700 13.89 -29.26 37.54
CA LEU A 700 12.53 -29.07 37.14
C LEU A 700 12.06 -30.13 36.12
N ALA A 701 12.89 -30.42 35.12
CA ALA A 701 12.54 -31.44 34.11
C ALA A 701 12.33 -32.81 34.76
N GLU A 702 13.10 -33.15 35.79
CA GLU A 702 12.96 -34.38 36.57
C GLU A 702 11.61 -34.44 37.33
N GLU A 703 11.13 -33.32 37.91
CA GLU A 703 9.84 -33.23 38.61
C GLU A 703 8.63 -33.52 37.69
N TYR A 704 8.76 -33.16 36.43
CA TYR A 704 7.69 -33.34 35.44
C TYR A 704 7.78 -34.67 34.69
N ARG A 705 8.79 -35.48 34.94
CA ARG A 705 9.00 -36.78 34.31
C ARG A 705 7.82 -37.71 34.56
N GLY A 706 7.26 -38.27 33.48
CA GLY A 706 6.16 -39.23 33.55
C GLY A 706 4.76 -38.61 33.63
N ARG A 707 4.66 -37.30 33.49
CA ARG A 707 3.33 -36.67 33.33
C ARG A 707 2.76 -36.96 31.94
N ASP A 708 1.47 -37.27 31.86
CA ASP A 708 0.78 -37.56 30.60
C ASP A 708 0.27 -36.31 29.87
N ASP A 709 0.14 -35.19 30.60
CA ASP A 709 -0.48 -33.96 30.14
C ASP A 709 0.53 -32.89 29.65
N CYS A 710 1.83 -33.16 29.71
CA CYS A 710 2.89 -32.31 29.14
C CYS A 710 4.20 -33.08 28.97
N VAL A 711 5.06 -32.60 28.11
CA VAL A 711 6.47 -33.02 27.99
C VAL A 711 7.34 -31.86 28.46
N VAL A 712 8.13 -32.04 29.51
CA VAL A 712 9.02 -31.00 30.02
C VAL A 712 10.45 -31.49 29.97
N GLU A 713 11.30 -30.81 29.22
CA GLU A 713 12.69 -31.15 29.04
C GLU A 713 13.60 -29.95 29.28
N GLY A 714 14.73 -30.21 29.87
CA GLY A 714 15.76 -29.20 30.22
C GLY A 714 16.94 -29.81 30.92
N PRO A 715 18.10 -29.13 30.93
CA PRO A 715 18.36 -27.87 30.23
C PRO A 715 18.41 -28.01 28.72
N LEU A 716 17.93 -26.97 27.99
CA LEU A 716 17.98 -26.89 26.52
C LEU A 716 18.47 -25.51 26.09
N SER A 717 19.38 -25.48 25.11
CA SER A 717 19.66 -24.23 24.41
C SER A 717 18.47 -23.84 23.49
N LEU A 718 18.36 -22.55 23.16
CA LEU A 718 17.23 -22.03 22.39
C LEU A 718 17.12 -22.70 21.03
N ASP A 719 18.23 -22.85 20.31
CA ASP A 719 18.29 -23.48 19.00
C ASP A 719 17.81 -24.94 19.02
N VAL A 720 18.25 -25.74 19.99
CA VAL A 720 17.77 -27.14 20.17
C VAL A 720 16.27 -27.18 20.47
N ALA A 721 15.75 -26.18 21.16
CA ALA A 721 14.33 -26.10 21.50
C ALA A 721 13.42 -25.80 20.28
N ILE A 722 13.89 -24.98 19.32
CA ILE A 722 13.03 -24.45 18.24
C ILE A 722 13.50 -24.79 16.82
N ASP A 723 14.70 -25.33 16.61
CA ASP A 723 15.21 -25.75 15.29
C ASP A 723 15.52 -27.25 15.25
N PRO A 724 14.78 -28.02 14.42
CA PRO A 724 15.04 -29.45 14.27
C PRO A 724 16.43 -29.78 13.71
N ARG A 725 17.04 -28.89 12.90
CA ARG A 725 18.39 -29.09 12.34
C ARG A 725 19.43 -29.01 13.44
N SER A 726 19.39 -27.96 14.26
CA SER A 726 20.28 -27.78 15.41
C SER A 726 20.15 -28.93 16.42
N ALA A 727 18.92 -29.38 16.68
CA ALA A 727 18.68 -30.54 17.55
C ALA A 727 19.32 -31.84 17.00
N ALA A 728 19.24 -32.05 15.68
CA ALA A 728 19.84 -33.20 15.01
C ALA A 728 21.37 -33.12 15.01
N GLU A 729 21.96 -31.97 14.68
CA GLU A 729 23.42 -31.74 14.65
C GLU A 729 24.05 -31.94 16.03
N LYS A 730 23.38 -31.46 17.10
CA LYS A 730 23.81 -31.67 18.48
C LYS A 730 23.46 -33.08 19.03
N GLY A 731 22.89 -33.94 18.25
CA GLY A 731 22.52 -35.30 18.61
C GLY A 731 21.51 -35.40 19.76
N TYR A 732 20.64 -34.39 19.88
CA TYR A 732 19.64 -34.37 20.95
C TYR A 732 18.57 -35.46 20.76
N LYS A 733 18.32 -36.23 21.82
CA LYS A 733 17.47 -37.44 21.77
C LYS A 733 16.13 -37.30 22.49
N GLY A 734 15.85 -36.18 23.14
CA GLY A 734 14.58 -35.92 23.80
C GLY A 734 13.39 -35.85 22.84
N GLU A 735 12.18 -35.61 23.34
CA GLU A 735 10.96 -35.53 22.55
C GLU A 735 10.76 -34.16 21.88
N ILE A 736 11.40 -33.08 22.39
CA ILE A 736 11.22 -31.71 21.89
C ILE A 736 11.84 -31.55 20.49
N ARG A 737 13.09 -31.84 20.31
CA ARG A 737 13.80 -31.87 18.99
C ARG A 737 13.44 -30.72 18.07
N GLY A 738 13.61 -29.46 18.55
CA GLY A 738 13.28 -28.27 17.74
C GLY A 738 11.79 -27.99 17.56
N ASN A 739 10.91 -28.62 18.33
CA ASN A 739 9.47 -28.50 18.19
C ASN A 739 8.79 -28.17 19.54
N ALA A 740 9.31 -27.18 20.27
CA ALA A 740 8.73 -26.71 21.52
C ALA A 740 7.41 -25.96 21.31
N ASP A 741 6.43 -26.13 22.22
CA ASP A 741 5.25 -25.28 22.32
C ASP A 741 5.46 -24.12 23.27
N MET A 742 6.39 -24.30 24.23
CA MET A 742 6.67 -23.31 25.25
C MET A 742 8.17 -23.27 25.60
N LEU A 743 8.68 -22.07 25.77
CA LEU A 743 9.99 -21.76 26.32
C LEU A 743 9.82 -21.19 27.73
N LEU A 744 10.34 -21.87 28.73
CA LEU A 744 10.52 -21.32 30.09
C LEU A 744 11.86 -20.64 30.17
N MET A 745 11.87 -19.33 30.35
CA MET A 745 13.09 -18.54 30.36
C MET A 745 13.81 -18.62 31.74
N PRO A 746 15.15 -18.52 31.76
CA PRO A 746 15.90 -18.56 33.03
C PRO A 746 15.56 -17.39 33.94
N ASP A 747 15.40 -16.20 33.40
CA ASP A 747 15.13 -14.94 34.09
C ASP A 747 14.38 -13.98 33.18
N ILE A 748 13.95 -12.81 33.72
CA ILE A 748 13.22 -11.80 32.98
C ILE A 748 14.05 -11.13 31.90
N GLU A 749 15.39 -11.01 32.10
CA GLU A 749 16.26 -10.32 31.14
C GLU A 749 16.35 -11.12 29.85
N SER A 750 16.70 -12.42 29.95
CA SER A 750 16.73 -13.33 28.81
C SER A 750 15.33 -13.48 28.17
N GLY A 751 14.27 -13.56 28.98
CA GLY A 751 12.88 -13.59 28.50
C GLY A 751 12.51 -12.36 27.70
N ASN A 752 12.83 -11.18 28.18
CA ASN A 752 12.54 -9.91 27.50
C ASN A 752 13.38 -9.75 26.22
N VAL A 753 14.64 -10.18 26.22
CA VAL A 753 15.49 -10.17 25.01
C VAL A 753 14.86 -11.06 23.92
N VAL A 754 14.49 -12.30 24.25
CA VAL A 754 13.83 -13.19 23.29
C VAL A 754 12.50 -12.59 22.80
N TYR A 755 11.68 -12.05 23.70
CA TYR A 755 10.43 -11.37 23.37
C TYR A 755 10.65 -10.25 22.33
N LYS A 756 11.60 -9.34 22.60
CA LYS A 756 11.91 -8.21 21.70
C LYS A 756 12.54 -8.66 20.39
N THR A 757 13.39 -9.67 20.41
CA THR A 757 13.99 -10.25 19.20
C THR A 757 12.91 -10.81 18.28
N LEU A 758 11.97 -11.58 18.82
CA LEU A 758 10.87 -12.14 18.04
C LEU A 758 9.95 -11.05 17.44
N THR A 759 9.62 -10.02 18.21
CA THR A 759 8.71 -8.95 17.72
C THR A 759 9.40 -7.98 16.76
N VAL A 760 10.63 -7.55 17.05
CA VAL A 760 11.32 -6.49 16.30
C VAL A 760 12.07 -7.05 15.09
N SER A 761 12.80 -8.16 15.29
CA SER A 761 13.71 -8.71 14.26
C SER A 761 13.04 -9.77 13.39
N SER A 762 12.11 -10.57 13.95
CA SER A 762 11.48 -11.68 13.21
C SER A 762 10.08 -11.33 12.69
N GLY A 763 9.56 -10.14 12.98
CA GLY A 763 8.23 -9.72 12.55
C GLY A 763 7.08 -10.58 13.14
N ALA A 764 7.33 -11.21 14.30
CA ALA A 764 6.31 -12.03 14.95
C ALA A 764 5.18 -11.19 15.54
N TYR A 765 3.95 -11.63 15.37
CA TYR A 765 2.80 -11.14 16.13
C TYR A 765 2.67 -11.92 17.44
N LEU A 766 2.05 -11.30 18.43
CA LEU A 766 1.91 -11.93 19.74
C LEU A 766 0.53 -11.68 20.37
N ALA A 767 0.16 -12.57 21.29
CA ALA A 767 -0.88 -12.38 22.29
C ALA A 767 -0.22 -12.45 23.67
N GLY A 768 -0.36 -11.39 24.50
CA GLY A 768 0.21 -11.33 25.83
C GLY A 768 -0.84 -11.19 26.93
N VAL A 769 -0.73 -12.00 27.98
CA VAL A 769 -1.61 -11.90 29.15
C VAL A 769 -0.82 -12.22 30.44
N VAL A 770 -1.12 -11.50 31.51
CA VAL A 770 -0.63 -11.81 32.86
C VAL A 770 -1.71 -12.54 33.64
N VAL A 771 -1.35 -13.69 34.17
CA VAL A 771 -2.28 -14.63 34.82
C VAL A 771 -1.69 -15.21 36.12
N GLY A 772 -2.51 -15.95 36.88
CA GLY A 772 -2.10 -16.70 38.06
C GLY A 772 -2.54 -16.07 39.36
N GLY A 773 -2.78 -14.75 39.41
CA GLY A 773 -3.28 -14.06 40.60
C GLY A 773 -4.78 -14.06 40.76
N GLY A 774 -5.55 -14.53 39.78
CA GLY A 774 -7.01 -14.53 39.77
C GLY A 774 -7.64 -13.51 38.82
N ILE A 775 -7.10 -12.29 38.72
CA ILE A 775 -7.54 -11.27 37.76
C ILE A 775 -6.61 -11.34 36.52
N PRO A 776 -7.08 -11.67 35.32
CA PRO A 776 -6.28 -11.56 34.13
C PRO A 776 -5.95 -10.09 33.83
N ILE A 777 -4.70 -9.80 33.43
CA ILE A 777 -4.27 -8.43 33.11
C ILE A 777 -3.65 -8.41 31.72
N ILE A 778 -4.14 -7.52 30.86
CA ILE A 778 -3.61 -7.27 29.53
C ILE A 778 -2.54 -6.18 29.65
N LEU A 779 -1.30 -6.54 29.38
CA LEU A 779 -0.16 -5.61 29.36
C LEU A 779 0.33 -5.43 27.93
N THR A 780 -0.26 -4.45 27.20
CA THR A 780 0.21 -4.10 25.87
C THR A 780 1.36 -3.11 25.93
N SER A 781 2.36 -3.31 25.08
CA SER A 781 3.45 -2.34 24.88
C SER A 781 2.99 -1.25 23.89
N ARG A 782 3.54 -0.03 24.02
CA ARG A 782 3.32 1.05 23.03
C ARG A 782 3.76 0.67 21.61
N GLY A 783 4.73 -0.22 21.49
CA GLY A 783 5.21 -0.71 20.18
C GLY A 783 4.46 -1.93 19.64
N ASP A 784 3.44 -2.42 20.33
CA ASP A 784 2.67 -3.58 19.85
C ASP A 784 1.71 -3.14 18.74
N SER A 785 1.62 -3.95 17.67
CA SER A 785 0.68 -3.71 16.57
C SER A 785 -0.78 -3.79 17.04
N SER A 786 -1.69 -3.13 16.32
CA SER A 786 -3.13 -3.23 16.58
C SER A 786 -3.61 -4.69 16.59
N ARG A 787 -3.07 -5.54 15.70
CA ARG A 787 -3.36 -6.97 15.69
C ARG A 787 -2.93 -7.68 16.97
N SER A 788 -1.72 -7.41 17.48
CA SER A 788 -1.24 -7.99 18.74
C SER A 788 -2.11 -7.57 19.93
N LYS A 789 -2.59 -6.33 19.94
CA LYS A 789 -3.51 -5.84 20.97
C LYS A 789 -4.87 -6.56 20.91
N LEU A 790 -5.44 -6.72 19.72
CA LEU A 790 -6.68 -7.46 19.49
C LEU A 790 -6.57 -8.92 19.96
N VAL A 791 -5.49 -9.61 19.60
CA VAL A 791 -5.30 -11.01 20.00
C VAL A 791 -5.06 -11.14 21.50
N SER A 792 -4.35 -10.18 22.13
CA SER A 792 -4.17 -10.12 23.58
C SER A 792 -5.49 -9.94 24.32
N ILE A 793 -6.37 -9.06 23.84
CA ILE A 793 -7.74 -8.89 24.35
C ILE A 793 -8.49 -10.22 24.23
N SER A 794 -8.46 -10.86 23.06
CA SER A 794 -9.14 -12.13 22.80
C SER A 794 -8.66 -13.26 23.73
N LEU A 795 -7.34 -13.39 23.90
CA LEU A 795 -6.74 -14.38 24.80
C LEU A 795 -7.19 -14.15 26.26
N ALA A 796 -7.14 -12.89 26.73
CA ALA A 796 -7.55 -12.56 28.08
C ALA A 796 -9.05 -12.81 28.31
N CYS A 797 -9.89 -12.56 27.32
CA CYS A 797 -11.32 -12.90 27.36
C CYS A 797 -11.55 -14.41 27.47
N ILE A 798 -10.82 -15.24 26.70
CA ILE A 798 -10.86 -16.70 26.83
C ILE A 798 -10.50 -17.11 28.25
N VAL A 799 -9.43 -16.53 28.80
CA VAL A 799 -9.00 -16.83 30.18
C VAL A 799 -10.09 -16.47 31.18
N ALA A 800 -10.67 -15.27 31.11
CA ALA A 800 -11.72 -14.82 32.00
C ALA A 800 -12.97 -15.72 31.91
N MET A 801 -13.43 -16.07 30.72
CA MET A 801 -14.59 -16.94 30.50
C MET A 801 -14.35 -18.38 31.00
N LYS A 802 -13.16 -18.93 30.84
CA LYS A 802 -12.78 -20.28 31.30
C LYS A 802 -12.55 -20.34 32.81
N GLN A 803 -12.26 -19.22 33.46
CA GLN A 803 -12.14 -19.13 34.93
C GLN A 803 -13.47 -18.89 35.63
N GLY A 804 -14.57 -18.69 34.89
CA GLY A 804 -15.90 -18.51 35.46
C GLY A 804 -16.27 -17.10 35.84
N GLY A 805 -15.53 -16.09 35.38
CA GLY A 805 -15.72 -14.66 35.71
C GLY A 805 -15.46 -14.33 37.19
N PHE A 806 -15.05 -13.10 37.46
CA PHE A 806 -14.73 -12.68 38.85
C PHE A 806 -15.98 -12.40 39.72
N GLY A 807 -17.19 -12.42 39.16
CA GLY A 807 -18.46 -12.02 39.80
C GLY A 807 -19.53 -13.08 39.94
N GLY A 808 -19.30 -14.30 39.49
CA GLY A 808 -20.27 -15.38 39.58
C GLY A 808 -19.96 -16.32 40.74
N GLY A 809 -20.91 -16.50 41.64
CA GLY A 809 -20.80 -17.30 42.84
C GLY A 809 -20.25 -18.72 42.61
N THR A 810 -19.66 -19.26 43.62
CA THR A 810 -19.11 -20.61 43.81
C THR A 810 -19.89 -21.71 43.06
N PRO A 811 -19.18 -22.75 42.52
CA PRO A 811 -19.82 -23.96 42.04
C PRO A 811 -20.52 -24.72 43.13
#